data_1522686c4ef2e4661035f1ddf2f67380
#
_entry.id   1522686c4ef2e4661035f1ddf2f67380
#
_cell.length_a   1.000
_cell.length_b   1.000
_cell.length_c   1.000
_cell.angle_alpha   90.00
_cell.angle_beta   90.00
_cell.angle_gamma   90.00
#
_symmetry.space_group_name_H-M   'P 1'
#
loop_
_entity.id
_entity.type
_entity.pdbx_description
1 polymer ?
#
loop_
_entity_poly.entity_id
_entity_poly.type
_entity_poly.pdbx_seq_one_letter_code
_entity_poly.pdbx_strand_id
1 'polypeptide(L)'
;MLRVDNLWCSINRLLGSFVQPPEAAASRIGQNFNKGSILNILPKSLSRYHVAIFVLASATLSYQILITRFFSVMLYYHFAFAAISLAMLGLTRGAMEVYNNPERYSPERVAVEFARHASWFAMTGVGAMIAFLYVPLVIPEGYVMVTLAIATVAFVRPFTDSGVCITLLLTRLPYGGGRLYAADLAGAALGCLGLIFVLLVVDPVSAMLGIGACAAGAGWIVVRHSGDIRTLRLSGAVALVLAAAASVHIGLDVSGKGHLGVFWAKGDQQLGTLFERWNTYSRIRVTGDGESTPLGWGFTHAPETKIEQNRLDIDADAGTVITRHDGDLGKLSYLKDDVINAAYLVQPPADVADVGVGGGRDILSGLFFGAKHIRGIEINPAIFEVLTDKFADFSGHLDRQPGVSLVNAEARSYINHSSDRYDLVQISLIDTWAATAAGGLTLTENRLYTVEAWGDFYRALKPGGLLSVSRWFDPQDHRDEFYRLVAIAASALQRKGVPAAELPDHVIALNVDNVITVISRPDAFTNAEWQGARTRLLAQGFKILMGPDVAFDSVTSTLMSGKADTAFFASLPRNIAPSTDDNPFFFYTARFGDNFIKPLAAIPNNNVAVTLTLLLIVFALCACGYFVIIPFARLARRMPLSTLAPPVTYFCAIGMGFMLIEISQMQRLMVFLGHPVYGLAVVLFTILLFSGIGSTTVGADTPRPGAVIARVVALLTTLAVAGLLTPMLTTWARSEATDMRILLSVLLLAPPAFCMGMMFPLGLSIWRRHTELLPFLWSANGITSMLASVLGMALSIEFGIAKTYALGVGFYVVCIAIIVVSRQAKWMGVSVARPVEEPALQRPHNVASAAPSIQPAQIELVAIEATKSPEPAVLARTAEVIE
;
A
#
# COMPACT_ATOMS: atom_id res chain seq x y z
N MET A 1 4.81 24.66 9.05
CA MET A 1 3.91 24.92 10.18
C MET A 1 2.51 25.38 9.76
N LEU A 2 2.35 26.25 8.78
CA LEU A 2 1.02 26.81 8.36
C LEU A 2 0.05 25.83 7.63
N ARG A 3 0.43 24.60 7.28
CA ARG A 3 -0.44 23.63 6.59
C ARG A 3 -0.95 22.47 7.45
N VAL A 4 -0.36 22.23 8.60
CA VAL A 4 -0.91 21.28 9.59
C VAL A 4 -2.20 21.88 10.20
N ASP A 5 -2.25 23.20 10.34
CA ASP A 5 -3.43 23.91 10.86
C ASP A 5 -4.65 23.79 9.94
N ASN A 6 -4.47 23.74 8.61
CA ASN A 6 -5.59 23.59 7.69
C ASN A 6 -6.19 22.17 7.69
N LEU A 7 -5.36 21.14 7.78
CA LEU A 7 -5.85 19.75 7.89
C LEU A 7 -6.47 19.50 9.28
N TRP A 8 -5.85 20.04 10.32
CA TRP A 8 -6.38 20.00 11.70
C TRP A 8 -7.69 20.79 11.83
N CYS A 9 -7.80 21.97 11.20
CA CYS A 9 -9.06 22.71 11.10
C CYS A 9 -10.13 21.95 10.32
N SER A 10 -9.79 21.26 9.25
CA SER A 10 -10.74 20.46 8.46
C SER A 10 -11.21 19.23 9.23
N ILE A 11 -10.31 18.54 9.93
CA ILE A 11 -10.66 17.40 10.80
C ILE A 11 -11.46 17.86 12.02
N ASN A 12 -11.11 18.98 12.65
CA ASN A 12 -11.88 19.56 13.76
C ASN A 12 -13.24 20.09 13.31
N ARG A 13 -13.39 20.62 12.09
CA ARG A 13 -14.71 20.97 11.53
C ARG A 13 -15.56 19.73 11.26
N LEU A 14 -14.96 18.65 10.74
CA LEU A 14 -15.65 17.38 10.51
C LEU A 14 -16.06 16.71 11.84
N LEU A 15 -15.19 16.69 12.85
CA LEU A 15 -15.51 16.12 14.16
C LEU A 15 -16.45 17.04 14.97
N GLY A 16 -16.34 18.36 14.83
CA GLY A 16 -17.20 19.34 15.50
C GLY A 16 -18.64 19.37 14.97
N SER A 17 -18.87 19.04 13.71
CA SER A 17 -20.22 18.94 13.13
C SER A 17 -20.98 17.67 13.55
N PHE A 18 -20.29 16.65 14.04
CA PHE A 18 -20.91 15.42 14.56
C PHE A 18 -21.20 15.45 16.07
N VAL A 19 -20.74 16.48 16.79
CA VAL A 19 -20.85 16.60 18.25
C VAL A 19 -21.45 17.96 18.65
N GLN A 20 -22.54 18.37 18.04
CA GLN A 20 -23.39 19.40 18.61
C GLN A 20 -24.68 18.75 19.15
N PRO A 21 -24.84 18.58 20.47
CA PRO A 21 -26.13 18.27 21.06
C PRO A 21 -27.05 19.49 20.97
N PRO A 22 -28.38 19.32 20.83
CA PRO A 22 -29.32 20.44 20.83
C PRO A 22 -29.22 21.21 22.14
N GLU A 23 -29.35 22.53 22.09
CA GLU A 23 -29.11 23.51 23.17
C GLU A 23 -29.87 23.25 24.51
N ALA A 24 -30.82 22.33 24.53
CA ALA A 24 -31.56 21.99 25.75
C ALA A 24 -30.81 21.05 26.72
N ALA A 25 -29.63 20.50 26.35
CA ALA A 25 -28.83 19.59 27.19
C ALA A 25 -27.62 20.29 27.87
N ALA A 26 -27.29 21.51 27.49
CA ALA A 26 -26.10 22.19 27.95
C ALA A 26 -26.17 22.73 29.40
N SER A 27 -27.35 22.83 30.01
CA SER A 27 -27.51 23.40 31.37
C SER A 27 -27.34 22.42 32.53
N ARG A 28 -27.12 21.10 32.25
CA ARG A 28 -26.91 20.06 33.30
C ARG A 28 -25.50 19.48 33.38
N ILE A 29 -24.58 19.85 32.49
CA ILE A 29 -23.21 19.27 32.44
C ILE A 29 -22.17 20.19 33.12
N GLY A 30 -22.53 21.40 33.50
CA GLY A 30 -21.60 22.45 33.98
C GLY A 30 -21.11 22.31 35.43
N GLN A 31 -21.46 21.34 36.22
CA GLN A 31 -21.13 21.33 37.65
C GLN A 31 -20.24 20.22 38.18
N ASN A 32 -19.61 19.36 37.36
CA ASN A 32 -18.71 18.33 37.89
C ASN A 32 -17.44 18.10 37.04
N PHE A 33 -16.71 19.16 36.73
CA PHE A 33 -15.31 18.98 36.26
C PHE A 33 -14.35 19.21 37.42
N ASN A 34 -14.15 18.18 38.23
CA ASN A 34 -13.03 18.10 39.17
C ASN A 34 -11.81 17.53 38.46
N LYS A 35 -10.67 18.24 38.52
CA LYS A 35 -9.40 17.87 37.92
C LYS A 35 -8.82 16.59 38.52
N GLY A 36 -9.17 15.46 37.96
CA GLY A 36 -8.62 14.17 38.36
C GLY A 36 -8.85 13.10 37.29
N SER A 37 -7.80 12.84 36.51
CA SER A 37 -7.60 11.68 35.66
C SER A 37 -8.51 11.53 34.43
N ILE A 38 -7.95 11.86 33.28
CA ILE A 38 -8.42 11.47 31.92
C ILE A 38 -8.60 9.92 31.81
N LEU A 39 -7.98 9.15 32.71
CA LEU A 39 -8.12 7.68 32.75
C LEU A 39 -9.51 7.19 33.24
N ASN A 40 -10.37 8.04 33.79
CA ASN A 40 -11.70 7.64 34.26
C ASN A 40 -12.85 7.84 33.26
N ILE A 41 -12.56 8.32 32.05
CA ILE A 41 -13.58 8.51 30.98
C ILE A 41 -13.79 7.22 30.17
N LEU A 42 -12.87 6.24 30.26
CA LEU A 42 -13.06 4.93 29.60
C LEU A 42 -14.12 4.13 30.37
N PRO A 43 -15.16 3.59 29.69
CA PRO A 43 -16.17 2.79 30.36
C PRO A 43 -15.49 1.62 31.06
N LYS A 44 -15.91 1.31 32.30
CA LYS A 44 -15.41 0.22 33.17
C LYS A 44 -15.43 -1.18 32.51
N SER A 45 -15.91 -1.29 31.24
CA SER A 45 -15.97 -2.48 30.43
C SER A 45 -14.77 -2.67 29.49
N LEU A 46 -13.87 -1.68 29.33
CA LEU A 46 -12.69 -1.84 28.48
C LEU A 46 -11.62 -2.63 29.27
N SER A 47 -11.52 -3.93 28.98
CA SER A 47 -10.50 -4.76 29.61
C SER A 47 -9.12 -4.42 29.06
N ARG A 48 -8.06 -4.64 29.85
CA ARG A 48 -6.65 -4.50 29.42
C ARG A 48 -6.33 -5.20 28.10
N TYR A 49 -7.05 -6.25 27.76
CA TYR A 49 -6.89 -6.99 26.51
C TYR A 49 -7.39 -6.21 25.30
N HIS A 50 -8.46 -5.42 25.44
CA HIS A 50 -8.92 -4.55 24.33
C HIS A 50 -7.91 -3.43 24.03
N VAL A 51 -7.33 -2.84 25.07
CA VAL A 51 -6.27 -1.82 24.88
C VAL A 51 -5.03 -2.45 24.26
N ALA A 52 -4.62 -3.62 24.72
CA ALA A 52 -3.42 -4.29 24.23
C ALA A 52 -3.54 -4.73 22.76
N ILE A 53 -4.68 -5.31 22.36
CA ILE A 53 -4.89 -5.70 20.97
C ILE A 53 -4.96 -4.47 20.05
N PHE A 54 -5.60 -3.39 20.50
CA PHE A 54 -5.68 -2.13 19.78
C PHE A 54 -4.28 -1.54 19.53
N VAL A 55 -3.43 -1.47 20.56
CA VAL A 55 -2.06 -0.94 20.42
C VAL A 55 -1.19 -1.86 19.57
N LEU A 56 -1.30 -3.18 19.74
CA LEU A 56 -0.53 -4.14 18.96
C LEU A 56 -0.95 -4.12 17.47
N ALA A 57 -2.24 -4.08 17.19
CA ALA A 57 -2.75 -4.00 15.81
C ALA A 57 -2.32 -2.70 15.12
N SER A 58 -2.36 -1.58 15.87
CA SER A 58 -1.82 -0.30 15.41
C SER A 58 -0.33 -0.43 15.06
N ALA A 59 0.47 -1.01 15.95
CA ALA A 59 1.89 -1.23 15.73
C ALA A 59 2.15 -2.17 14.54
N THR A 60 1.36 -3.23 14.40
CA THR A 60 1.52 -4.22 13.32
C THR A 60 1.26 -3.61 11.95
N LEU A 61 0.16 -2.86 11.78
CA LEU A 61 -0.14 -2.23 10.49
C LEU A 61 0.80 -1.06 10.18
N SER A 62 1.17 -0.26 11.18
CA SER A 62 2.21 0.77 11.01
C SER A 62 3.53 0.15 10.55
N TYR A 63 3.95 -0.96 11.15
CA TYR A 63 5.17 -1.67 10.77
C TYR A 63 5.09 -2.22 9.34
N GLN A 64 3.94 -2.78 8.94
CA GLN A 64 3.72 -3.26 7.56
C GLN A 64 3.86 -2.13 6.53
N ILE A 65 3.22 -0.97 6.76
CA ILE A 65 3.30 0.19 5.86
C ILE A 65 4.73 0.72 5.80
N LEU A 66 5.43 0.76 6.93
CA LEU A 66 6.82 1.21 6.99
C LEU A 66 7.76 0.28 6.20
N ILE A 67 7.61 -1.05 6.32
CA ILE A 67 8.38 -2.02 5.51
C ILE A 67 8.10 -1.82 4.02
N THR A 68 6.86 -1.57 3.63
CA THR A 68 6.51 -1.28 2.23
C THR A 68 7.34 -0.11 1.68
N ARG A 69 7.52 0.95 2.49
CA ARG A 69 8.35 2.10 2.12
C ARG A 69 9.84 1.75 2.03
N PHE A 70 10.37 1.02 3.01
CA PHE A 70 11.76 0.58 2.96
C PHE A 70 12.04 -0.33 1.75
N PHE A 71 11.14 -1.25 1.41
CA PHE A 71 11.31 -2.11 0.24
C PHE A 71 11.29 -1.32 -1.07
N SER A 72 10.44 -0.29 -1.18
CA SER A 72 10.42 0.60 -2.34
C SER A 72 11.76 1.32 -2.54
N VAL A 73 12.34 1.83 -1.46
CA VAL A 73 13.59 2.59 -1.50
C VAL A 73 14.81 1.69 -1.70
N MET A 74 14.90 0.59 -0.93
CA MET A 74 16.11 -0.21 -0.84
C MET A 74 16.22 -1.31 -1.90
N LEU A 75 15.07 -1.83 -2.36
CA LEU A 75 15.02 -2.86 -3.40
C LEU A 75 14.52 -2.24 -4.71
N TYR A 76 13.25 -2.42 -5.01
CA TYR A 76 12.53 -1.79 -6.12
C TYR A 76 11.06 -1.69 -5.73
N TYR A 77 10.32 -0.79 -6.36
CA TYR A 77 8.91 -0.57 -6.06
C TYR A 77 8.05 -1.86 -6.19
N HIS A 78 8.46 -2.81 -7.02
CA HIS A 78 7.79 -4.10 -7.16
C HIS A 78 7.78 -4.93 -5.87
N PHE A 79 8.83 -4.82 -5.05
CA PHE A 79 8.94 -5.54 -3.78
C PHE A 79 8.07 -4.95 -2.67
N ALA A 80 7.64 -3.71 -2.80
CA ALA A 80 6.73 -3.09 -1.84
C ALA A 80 5.44 -3.93 -1.67
N PHE A 81 4.97 -4.54 -2.76
CA PHE A 81 3.81 -5.43 -2.73
C PHE A 81 4.07 -6.74 -1.96
N ALA A 82 5.30 -7.25 -1.99
CA ALA A 82 5.67 -8.43 -1.22
C ALA A 82 5.53 -8.20 0.30
N ALA A 83 5.68 -6.97 0.80
CA ALA A 83 5.53 -6.66 2.22
C ALA A 83 4.14 -7.03 2.76
N ILE A 84 3.06 -6.78 1.99
CA ILE A 84 1.70 -7.17 2.38
C ILE A 84 1.60 -8.69 2.46
N SER A 85 2.11 -9.39 1.45
CA SER A 85 2.09 -10.87 1.40
C SER A 85 2.88 -11.48 2.56
N LEU A 86 4.05 -10.92 2.91
CA LEU A 86 4.86 -11.36 4.04
C LEU A 86 4.16 -11.12 5.38
N ALA A 87 3.49 -9.98 5.53
CA ALA A 87 2.70 -9.69 6.73
C ALA A 87 1.57 -10.71 6.92
N MET A 88 0.78 -10.94 5.87
CA MET A 88 -0.33 -11.91 5.91
C MET A 88 0.16 -13.34 6.13
N LEU A 89 1.29 -13.74 5.52
CA LEU A 89 1.94 -15.03 5.76
C LEU A 89 2.35 -15.18 7.23
N GLY A 90 2.99 -14.15 7.80
CA GLY A 90 3.40 -14.15 9.20
C GLY A 90 2.22 -14.28 10.15
N LEU A 91 1.18 -13.47 9.98
CA LEU A 91 -0.05 -13.52 10.77
C LEU A 91 -0.70 -14.91 10.70
N THR A 92 -0.78 -15.49 9.49
CA THR A 92 -1.29 -16.85 9.25
C THR A 92 -0.46 -17.92 9.96
N ARG A 93 0.87 -17.84 9.88
CA ARG A 93 1.80 -18.73 10.58
C ARG A 93 1.61 -18.64 12.10
N GLY A 94 1.44 -17.45 12.63
CA GLY A 94 1.16 -17.24 14.05
C GLY A 94 -0.13 -17.91 14.51
N ALA A 95 -1.20 -17.80 13.73
CA ALA A 95 -2.45 -18.50 13.98
C ALA A 95 -2.28 -20.02 13.98
N MET A 96 -1.51 -20.54 13.04
CA MET A 96 -1.22 -21.96 12.93
C MET A 96 -0.34 -22.47 14.07
N GLU A 97 0.57 -21.63 14.59
CA GLU A 97 1.38 -21.95 15.77
C GLU A 97 0.50 -22.15 17.02
N VAL A 98 -0.51 -21.27 17.19
CA VAL A 98 -1.51 -21.41 18.26
C VAL A 98 -2.37 -22.66 18.08
N TYR A 99 -2.73 -23.00 16.85
CA TYR A 99 -3.48 -24.22 16.52
C TYR A 99 -2.71 -25.50 16.86
N ASN A 100 -1.44 -25.55 16.46
CA ASN A 100 -0.60 -26.74 16.59
C ASN A 100 -0.11 -27.00 18.03
N ASN A 101 -0.11 -25.99 18.91
CA ASN A 101 0.42 -26.09 20.27
C ASN A 101 -0.60 -25.66 21.33
N PRO A 102 -1.75 -26.34 21.44
CA PRO A 102 -2.85 -25.94 22.33
C PRO A 102 -2.46 -25.93 23.82
N GLU A 103 -1.53 -26.79 24.25
CA GLU A 103 -1.06 -26.87 25.64
C GLU A 103 -0.22 -25.64 26.03
N ARG A 104 0.65 -25.19 25.15
CA ARG A 104 1.44 -23.97 25.35
C ARG A 104 0.56 -22.72 25.38
N TYR A 105 -0.44 -22.67 24.55
CA TYR A 105 -1.34 -21.54 24.35
C TYR A 105 -2.70 -21.80 25.06
N SER A 106 -2.65 -22.25 26.29
CA SER A 106 -3.86 -22.45 27.12
C SER A 106 -4.42 -21.10 27.61
N PRO A 107 -5.72 -21.03 27.96
CA PRO A 107 -6.37 -19.80 28.45
C PRO A 107 -5.66 -19.16 29.66
N GLU A 108 -5.05 -19.95 30.52
CA GLU A 108 -4.35 -19.49 31.75
C GLU A 108 -3.05 -18.77 31.40
N ARG A 109 -2.41 -19.14 30.29
CA ARG A 109 -1.12 -18.61 29.84
C ARG A 109 -1.22 -17.44 28.86
N VAL A 110 -2.43 -17.06 28.46
CA VAL A 110 -2.67 -15.99 27.44
C VAL A 110 -1.90 -14.71 27.78
N ALA A 111 -1.93 -14.24 29.01
CA ALA A 111 -1.27 -13.00 29.41
C ALA A 111 0.26 -13.03 29.23
N VAL A 112 0.87 -14.15 29.62
CA VAL A 112 2.34 -14.34 29.57
C VAL A 112 2.81 -14.57 28.15
N GLU A 113 2.13 -15.44 27.40
CA GLU A 113 2.50 -15.71 26.01
C GLU A 113 2.25 -14.48 25.10
N PHE A 114 1.15 -13.74 25.33
CA PHE A 114 0.92 -12.47 24.63
C PHE A 114 2.09 -11.48 24.83
N ALA A 115 2.48 -11.25 26.10
CA ALA A 115 3.55 -10.31 26.43
C ALA A 115 4.91 -10.76 25.86
N ARG A 116 5.17 -12.07 25.89
CA ARG A 116 6.38 -12.65 25.31
C ARG A 116 6.45 -12.41 23.79
N HIS A 117 5.40 -12.75 23.06
CA HIS A 117 5.32 -12.58 21.63
C HIS A 117 5.28 -11.11 21.21
N ALA A 118 4.60 -10.22 21.95
CA ALA A 118 4.64 -8.77 21.70
C ALA A 118 6.06 -8.19 21.86
N SER A 119 6.82 -8.69 22.85
CA SER A 119 8.24 -8.30 23.01
C SER A 119 9.13 -8.89 21.91
N TRP A 120 8.87 -10.12 21.47
CA TRP A 120 9.57 -10.70 20.31
C TRP A 120 9.26 -9.96 19.03
N PHE A 121 8.00 -9.56 18.76
CA PHE A 121 7.64 -8.70 17.64
C PHE A 121 8.49 -7.43 17.64
N ALA A 122 8.59 -6.75 18.77
CA ALA A 122 9.38 -5.53 18.90
C ALA A 122 10.88 -5.76 18.59
N MET A 123 11.49 -6.78 19.19
CA MET A 123 12.92 -7.06 19.04
C MET A 123 13.26 -7.56 17.63
N THR A 124 12.49 -8.53 17.11
CA THR A 124 12.76 -9.10 15.78
C THR A 124 12.43 -8.13 14.67
N GLY A 125 11.38 -7.29 14.84
CA GLY A 125 11.01 -6.27 13.88
C GLY A 125 12.07 -5.19 13.74
N VAL A 126 12.54 -4.65 14.86
CA VAL A 126 13.62 -3.65 14.88
C VAL A 126 14.93 -4.28 14.39
N GLY A 127 15.28 -5.49 14.87
CA GLY A 127 16.49 -6.19 14.46
C GLY A 127 16.53 -6.53 12.96
N ALA A 128 15.42 -7.02 12.39
CA ALA A 128 15.30 -7.29 10.96
C ALA A 128 15.50 -6.02 10.13
N MET A 129 14.90 -4.91 10.55
CA MET A 129 15.02 -3.64 9.85
C MET A 129 16.44 -3.09 9.92
N ILE A 130 17.07 -3.06 11.11
CA ILE A 130 18.46 -2.61 11.24
C ILE A 130 19.39 -3.46 10.39
N ALA A 131 19.25 -4.79 10.43
CA ALA A 131 20.02 -5.67 9.57
C ALA A 131 19.83 -5.32 8.08
N PHE A 132 18.59 -5.05 7.67
CA PHE A 132 18.25 -4.72 6.28
C PHE A 132 18.85 -3.40 5.80
N LEU A 133 18.96 -2.38 6.67
CA LEU A 133 19.57 -1.09 6.34
C LEU A 133 21.05 -1.19 5.97
N TYR A 134 21.78 -2.18 6.52
CA TYR A 134 23.23 -2.30 6.41
C TYR A 134 23.70 -3.48 5.55
N VAL A 135 22.81 -4.42 5.19
CA VAL A 135 23.16 -5.53 4.30
C VAL A 135 23.11 -5.05 2.85
N PRO A 136 24.22 -5.14 2.08
CA PRO A 136 24.22 -4.80 0.67
C PRO A 136 23.41 -5.84 -0.10
N LEU A 137 22.14 -5.55 -0.35
CA LEU A 137 21.30 -6.35 -1.22
C LEU A 137 21.59 -5.90 -2.66
N VAL A 138 22.66 -6.43 -3.22
CA VAL A 138 22.95 -6.34 -4.65
C VAL A 138 22.01 -7.34 -5.32
N ILE A 139 21.17 -6.85 -6.22
CA ILE A 139 20.32 -7.72 -7.03
C ILE A 139 20.82 -7.66 -8.48
N PRO A 140 21.86 -8.43 -8.85
CA PRO A 140 22.06 -8.74 -10.26
C PRO A 140 20.83 -9.54 -10.74
N GLU A 141 20.48 -9.37 -11.98
CA GLU A 141 19.47 -10.16 -12.66
C GLU A 141 19.69 -11.67 -12.35
N GLY A 142 18.74 -12.31 -11.72
CA GLY A 142 18.85 -13.72 -11.28
C GLY A 142 18.85 -13.96 -9.77
N TYR A 143 19.22 -12.99 -8.94
CA TYR A 143 19.22 -13.15 -7.48
C TYR A 143 17.94 -12.66 -6.79
N VAL A 144 16.92 -12.25 -7.55
CA VAL A 144 15.61 -11.81 -7.03
C VAL A 144 15.02 -12.81 -6.05
N MET A 145 15.14 -14.11 -6.35
CA MET A 145 14.65 -15.19 -5.48
C MET A 145 15.40 -15.27 -4.15
N VAL A 146 16.70 -15.03 -4.15
CA VAL A 146 17.54 -15.04 -2.93
C VAL A 146 17.15 -13.87 -2.05
N THR A 147 17.00 -12.68 -2.63
CA THR A 147 16.56 -11.48 -1.90
C THR A 147 15.17 -11.67 -1.30
N LEU A 148 14.22 -12.22 -2.06
CA LEU A 148 12.89 -12.51 -1.57
C LEU A 148 12.93 -13.55 -0.42
N ALA A 149 13.79 -14.57 -0.52
CA ALA A 149 13.95 -15.55 0.54
C ALA A 149 14.53 -14.93 1.82
N ILE A 150 15.57 -14.10 1.71
CA ILE A 150 16.16 -13.39 2.85
C ILE A 150 15.12 -12.45 3.49
N ALA A 151 14.43 -11.65 2.69
CA ALA A 151 13.37 -10.77 3.18
C ALA A 151 12.25 -11.57 3.87
N THR A 152 11.85 -12.71 3.29
CA THR A 152 10.85 -13.61 3.88
C THR A 152 11.30 -14.11 5.25
N VAL A 153 12.51 -14.63 5.38
CA VAL A 153 13.02 -15.13 6.66
C VAL A 153 13.08 -14.02 7.71
N ALA A 154 13.56 -12.84 7.35
CA ALA A 154 13.73 -11.72 8.27
C ALA A 154 12.39 -11.12 8.72
N PHE A 155 11.46 -10.87 7.79
CA PHE A 155 10.25 -10.09 8.07
C PHE A 155 9.01 -10.92 8.39
N VAL A 156 8.95 -12.22 8.07
CA VAL A 156 7.83 -13.09 8.47
C VAL A 156 7.80 -13.31 10.00
N ARG A 157 8.96 -13.30 10.66
CA ARG A 157 9.03 -13.56 12.11
C ARG A 157 8.27 -12.53 12.96
N PRO A 158 8.47 -11.21 12.83
CA PRO A 158 7.69 -10.22 13.57
C PRO A 158 6.19 -10.39 13.39
N PHE A 159 5.73 -10.56 12.15
CA PHE A 159 4.30 -10.77 11.89
C PHE A 159 3.78 -12.10 12.44
N THR A 160 4.62 -13.14 12.55
CA THR A 160 4.25 -14.39 13.22
C THR A 160 3.96 -14.13 14.71
N ASP A 161 4.82 -13.37 15.37
CA ASP A 161 4.64 -13.03 16.77
C ASP A 161 3.38 -12.18 17.01
N SER A 162 3.10 -11.22 16.11
CA SER A 162 1.82 -10.49 16.14
C SER A 162 0.61 -11.40 15.89
N GLY A 163 0.70 -12.31 14.92
CA GLY A 163 -0.36 -13.28 14.62
C GLY A 163 -0.68 -14.19 15.79
N VAL A 164 0.33 -14.65 16.54
CA VAL A 164 0.13 -15.39 17.80
C VAL A 164 -0.66 -14.54 18.78
N CYS A 165 -0.25 -13.30 19.03
CA CYS A 165 -0.91 -12.39 19.96
C CYS A 165 -2.39 -12.18 19.62
N ILE A 166 -2.69 -11.82 18.36
CA ILE A 166 -4.06 -11.58 17.90
C ILE A 166 -4.90 -12.85 18.04
N THR A 167 -4.38 -13.97 17.55
CA THR A 167 -5.09 -15.25 17.60
C THR A 167 -5.38 -15.70 19.03
N LEU A 168 -4.43 -15.54 19.96
CA LEU A 168 -4.61 -15.84 21.37
C LEU A 168 -5.79 -15.07 21.97
N LEU A 169 -5.85 -13.75 21.76
CA LEU A 169 -6.90 -12.92 22.33
C LEU A 169 -8.27 -13.23 21.71
N LEU A 170 -8.33 -13.48 20.41
CA LEU A 170 -9.60 -13.73 19.72
C LEU A 170 -10.15 -15.14 19.92
N THR A 171 -9.29 -16.14 20.22
CA THR A 171 -9.73 -17.55 20.24
C THR A 171 -9.69 -18.18 21.63
N ARG A 172 -8.89 -17.66 22.58
CA ARG A 172 -8.71 -18.27 23.92
C ARG A 172 -9.38 -17.51 25.06
N LEU A 173 -9.86 -16.28 24.80
CA LEU A 173 -10.58 -15.51 25.80
C LEU A 173 -12.10 -15.72 25.73
N PRO A 174 -12.83 -15.74 26.88
CA PRO A 174 -14.28 -15.95 26.92
C PRO A 174 -15.07 -14.70 26.48
N TYR A 175 -14.40 -13.62 26.11
CA TYR A 175 -15.07 -12.39 25.69
C TYR A 175 -15.69 -12.55 24.29
N GLY A 176 -16.85 -11.92 24.07
CA GLY A 176 -17.50 -11.94 22.75
C GLY A 176 -16.53 -11.46 21.65
N GLY A 177 -16.18 -12.37 20.75
CA GLY A 177 -15.14 -12.15 19.74
C GLY A 177 -15.30 -10.87 18.91
N GLY A 178 -16.54 -10.37 18.70
CA GLY A 178 -16.80 -9.16 17.94
C GLY A 178 -16.21 -7.88 18.54
N ARG A 179 -16.18 -7.73 19.88
CA ARG A 179 -15.60 -6.52 20.53
C ARG A 179 -14.08 -6.50 20.48
N LEU A 180 -13.43 -7.66 20.67
CA LEU A 180 -11.98 -7.76 20.55
C LEU A 180 -11.54 -7.57 19.10
N TYR A 181 -12.28 -8.15 18.15
CA TYR A 181 -12.04 -7.94 16.72
C TYR A 181 -12.27 -6.46 16.30
N ALA A 182 -13.26 -5.80 16.90
CA ALA A 182 -13.44 -4.35 16.68
C ALA A 182 -12.26 -3.52 17.20
N ALA A 183 -11.69 -3.89 18.36
CA ALA A 183 -10.50 -3.22 18.89
C ALA A 183 -9.27 -3.47 18.02
N ASP A 184 -9.12 -4.67 17.47
CA ASP A 184 -8.07 -5.02 16.51
C ASP A 184 -8.16 -4.14 15.24
N LEU A 185 -9.32 -4.13 14.58
CA LEU A 185 -9.52 -3.35 13.37
C LEU A 185 -9.42 -1.83 13.60
N ALA A 186 -9.95 -1.33 14.73
CA ALA A 186 -9.81 0.09 15.07
C ALA A 186 -8.36 0.47 15.37
N GLY A 187 -7.60 -0.42 16.01
CA GLY A 187 -6.16 -0.25 16.23
C GLY A 187 -5.40 -0.22 14.90
N ALA A 188 -5.68 -1.13 14.00
CA ALA A 188 -5.10 -1.16 12.65
C ALA A 188 -5.44 0.12 11.87
N ALA A 189 -6.71 0.56 11.88
CA ALA A 189 -7.13 1.82 11.26
C ALA A 189 -6.33 3.03 11.78
N LEU A 190 -6.18 3.13 13.13
CA LEU A 190 -5.38 4.19 13.73
C LEU A 190 -3.90 4.06 13.37
N GLY A 191 -3.36 2.86 13.28
CA GLY A 191 -1.98 2.60 12.88
C GLY A 191 -1.68 3.09 11.47
N CYS A 192 -2.61 2.86 10.53
CA CYS A 192 -2.51 3.35 9.17
C CYS A 192 -2.47 4.88 9.11
N LEU A 193 -3.45 5.54 9.73
CA LEU A 193 -3.55 6.99 9.72
C LEU A 193 -2.43 7.64 10.56
N GLY A 194 -2.14 7.06 11.74
CA GLY A 194 -1.15 7.58 12.68
C GLY A 194 0.26 7.58 12.11
N LEU A 195 0.66 6.54 11.38
CA LEU A 195 1.97 6.48 10.75
C LEU A 195 2.17 7.61 9.71
N ILE A 196 1.12 7.97 8.96
CA ILE A 196 1.19 9.07 8.00
C ILE A 196 1.57 10.38 8.70
N PHE A 197 0.92 10.67 9.84
CA PHE A 197 1.25 11.85 10.64
C PHE A 197 2.64 11.77 11.30
N VAL A 198 3.02 10.60 11.77
CA VAL A 198 4.36 10.37 12.36
C VAL A 198 5.45 10.66 11.33
N LEU A 199 5.32 10.14 10.10
CA LEU A 199 6.32 10.34 9.04
C LEU A 199 6.38 11.78 8.48
N LEU A 200 5.45 12.67 8.85
CA LEU A 200 5.58 14.10 8.54
C LEU A 200 6.57 14.82 9.46
N VAL A 201 6.83 14.25 10.64
CA VAL A 201 7.59 14.90 11.72
C VAL A 201 8.84 14.11 12.13
N VAL A 202 8.78 12.77 12.00
CA VAL A 202 9.79 11.84 12.51
C VAL A 202 10.31 11.00 11.36
N ASP A 203 11.61 10.74 11.34
CA ASP A 203 12.25 9.87 10.38
C ASP A 203 11.77 8.41 10.50
N PRO A 204 11.88 7.59 9.43
CA PRO A 204 11.36 6.22 9.43
C PRO A 204 12.02 5.29 10.44
N VAL A 205 13.29 5.51 10.79
CA VAL A 205 14.03 4.67 11.76
C VAL A 205 13.53 4.94 13.17
N SER A 206 13.35 6.21 13.53
CA SER A 206 12.76 6.61 14.81
C SER A 206 11.31 6.11 14.93
N ALA A 207 10.54 6.21 13.85
CA ALA A 207 9.18 5.68 13.81
C ALA A 207 9.15 4.16 14.07
N MET A 208 10.06 3.40 13.47
CA MET A 208 10.20 1.95 13.68
C MET A 208 10.51 1.61 15.16
N LEU A 209 11.45 2.33 15.78
CA LEU A 209 11.77 2.15 17.20
C LEU A 209 10.56 2.43 18.10
N GLY A 210 9.81 3.49 17.79
CA GLY A 210 8.56 3.85 18.48
C GLY A 210 7.47 2.78 18.33
N ILE A 211 7.29 2.22 17.14
CA ILE A 211 6.37 1.11 16.86
C ILE A 211 6.72 -0.09 17.72
N GLY A 212 8.00 -0.47 17.77
CA GLY A 212 8.50 -1.54 18.64
C GLY A 212 8.22 -1.28 20.11
N ALA A 213 8.47 -0.05 20.60
CA ALA A 213 8.17 0.35 21.97
C ALA A 213 6.68 0.21 22.30
N CYS A 214 5.78 0.61 21.41
CA CYS A 214 4.33 0.47 21.57
C CYS A 214 3.91 -1.00 21.66
N ALA A 215 4.46 -1.87 20.80
CA ALA A 215 4.14 -3.30 20.82
C ALA A 215 4.59 -3.97 22.12
N ALA A 216 5.82 -3.73 22.58
CA ALA A 216 6.31 -4.25 23.87
C ALA A 216 5.50 -3.67 25.04
N GLY A 217 5.10 -2.39 24.97
CA GLY A 217 4.21 -1.73 25.93
C GLY A 217 2.83 -2.39 26.04
N ALA A 218 2.25 -2.82 24.90
CA ALA A 218 1.02 -3.61 24.90
C ALA A 218 1.18 -4.93 25.68
N GLY A 219 2.32 -5.61 25.52
CA GLY A 219 2.69 -6.80 26.28
C GLY A 219 2.78 -6.50 27.80
N TRP A 220 3.44 -5.42 28.16
CA TRP A 220 3.56 -4.98 29.55
C TRP A 220 2.21 -4.71 30.21
N ILE A 221 1.28 -4.04 29.51
CA ILE A 221 -0.08 -3.74 30.00
C ILE A 221 -0.82 -5.03 30.37
N VAL A 222 -0.67 -6.09 29.58
CA VAL A 222 -1.38 -7.36 29.82
C VAL A 222 -0.75 -8.15 30.99
N VAL A 223 0.59 -8.25 30.98
CA VAL A 223 1.29 -9.16 31.91
C VAL A 223 1.43 -8.63 33.34
N ARG A 224 1.28 -7.32 33.55
CA ARG A 224 1.47 -6.69 34.91
C ARG A 224 0.59 -7.25 36.01
N HIS A 225 -0.47 -8.00 35.67
CA HIS A 225 -1.39 -8.61 36.61
C HIS A 225 -1.34 -10.16 36.58
N SER A 226 -0.36 -10.77 35.92
CA SER A 226 -0.23 -12.22 35.79
C SER A 226 0.64 -12.86 36.84
N GLY A 227 1.39 -12.08 37.65
CA GLY A 227 2.35 -12.58 38.61
C GLY A 227 3.71 -13.01 38.00
N ASP A 228 3.87 -13.08 36.70
CA ASP A 228 5.15 -13.42 36.05
C ASP A 228 6.07 -12.18 35.96
N ILE A 229 6.92 -12.04 36.97
CA ILE A 229 7.87 -10.93 37.11
C ILE A 229 8.91 -10.95 36.01
N ARG A 230 9.32 -12.13 35.48
CA ARG A 230 10.35 -12.22 34.42
C ARG A 230 9.84 -11.62 33.13
N THR A 231 8.67 -12.03 32.68
CA THR A 231 8.06 -11.49 31.45
C THR A 231 7.67 -10.02 31.61
N LEU A 232 7.21 -9.61 32.80
CA LEU A 232 6.92 -8.21 33.12
C LEU A 232 8.15 -7.32 32.97
N ARG A 233 9.28 -7.72 33.56
CA ARG A 233 10.55 -6.98 33.46
C ARG A 233 11.05 -6.94 32.01
N LEU A 234 11.01 -8.05 31.29
CA LEU A 234 11.41 -8.13 29.89
C LEU A 234 10.60 -7.16 29.02
N SER A 235 9.28 -7.24 29.05
CA SER A 235 8.41 -6.38 28.22
C SER A 235 8.58 -4.91 28.58
N GLY A 236 8.70 -4.58 29.88
CA GLY A 236 8.96 -3.21 30.33
C GLY A 236 10.32 -2.69 29.91
N ALA A 237 11.37 -3.51 30.02
CA ALA A 237 12.73 -3.15 29.60
C ALA A 237 12.81 -2.93 28.08
N VAL A 238 12.23 -3.83 27.27
CA VAL A 238 12.20 -3.69 25.80
C VAL A 238 11.46 -2.41 25.41
N ALA A 239 10.28 -2.14 25.99
CA ALA A 239 9.51 -0.94 25.71
C ALA A 239 10.31 0.33 26.05
N LEU A 240 10.94 0.36 27.25
CA LEU A 240 11.72 1.51 27.71
C LEU A 240 12.97 1.75 26.85
N VAL A 241 13.74 0.69 26.56
CA VAL A 241 14.96 0.79 25.75
C VAL A 241 14.65 1.29 24.34
N LEU A 242 13.60 0.76 23.70
CA LEU A 242 13.22 1.19 22.36
C LEU A 242 12.64 2.61 22.34
N ALA A 243 11.87 3.00 23.36
CA ALA A 243 11.39 4.37 23.49
C ALA A 243 12.54 5.37 23.72
N ALA A 244 13.50 5.01 24.58
CA ALA A 244 14.68 5.82 24.80
C ALA A 244 15.55 5.92 23.52
N ALA A 245 15.77 4.80 22.81
CA ALA A 245 16.49 4.79 21.54
C ALA A 245 15.80 5.67 20.48
N ALA A 246 14.46 5.60 20.36
CA ALA A 246 13.69 6.46 19.47
C ALA A 246 13.88 7.94 19.82
N SER A 247 13.80 8.31 21.11
CA SER A 247 13.96 9.69 21.57
C SER A 247 15.37 10.23 21.31
N VAL A 248 16.39 9.40 21.54
CA VAL A 248 17.79 9.75 21.26
C VAL A 248 18.00 9.94 19.75
N HIS A 249 17.48 9.01 18.93
CA HIS A 249 17.63 9.09 17.47
C HIS A 249 16.93 10.32 16.90
N ILE A 250 15.72 10.64 17.35
CA ILE A 250 15.01 11.90 16.97
C ILE A 250 15.87 13.11 17.32
N GLY A 251 16.46 13.15 18.52
CA GLY A 251 17.33 14.26 18.94
C GLY A 251 18.58 14.40 18.08
N LEU A 252 19.19 13.28 17.67
CA LEU A 252 20.34 13.26 16.76
C LEU A 252 19.94 13.70 15.34
N ASP A 253 18.81 13.24 14.83
CA ASP A 253 18.32 13.59 13.50
C ASP A 253 18.00 15.09 13.39
N VAL A 254 17.28 15.64 14.37
CA VAL A 254 16.99 17.08 14.45
C VAL A 254 18.27 17.93 14.55
N SER A 255 19.33 17.41 15.17
CA SER A 255 20.64 18.09 15.26
C SER A 255 21.54 17.90 14.02
N GLY A 256 21.07 17.22 12.98
CA GLY A 256 21.82 16.90 11.77
C GLY A 256 22.94 15.87 11.98
N LYS A 257 22.90 15.12 13.09
CA LYS A 257 23.85 14.07 13.46
C LYS A 257 23.25 12.67 13.42
N GLY A 258 22.18 12.48 12.66
CA GLY A 258 21.56 11.17 12.46
C GLY A 258 22.54 10.16 11.88
N HIS A 259 22.77 9.04 12.56
CA HIS A 259 23.75 8.02 12.15
C HIS A 259 23.09 6.75 11.58
N LEU A 260 21.81 6.54 11.87
CA LEU A 260 21.04 5.41 11.35
C LEU A 260 20.21 5.87 10.16
N GLY A 261 20.63 5.47 8.97
CA GLY A 261 19.92 5.78 7.72
C GLY A 261 20.09 4.65 6.71
N VAL A 262 19.52 4.83 5.52
CA VAL A 262 19.73 3.90 4.40
C VAL A 262 21.15 4.00 3.91
N PHE A 263 21.96 2.98 4.18
CA PHE A 263 23.35 2.92 3.73
C PHE A 263 23.48 2.30 2.33
N TRP A 264 22.65 1.32 2.03
CA TRP A 264 22.58 0.68 0.73
C TRP A 264 21.17 0.81 0.14
N ALA A 265 21.05 1.23 -1.11
CA ALA A 265 19.81 1.24 -1.84
C ALA A 265 20.06 0.78 -3.27
N LYS A 266 19.31 -0.23 -3.73
CA LYS A 266 19.36 -0.77 -5.10
C LYS A 266 20.77 -1.15 -5.59
N GLY A 267 21.63 -1.58 -4.67
CA GLY A 267 23.01 -1.97 -4.95
C GLY A 267 24.04 -0.87 -4.79
N ASP A 268 23.63 0.39 -4.59
CA ASP A 268 24.53 1.53 -4.48
C ASP A 268 24.65 2.07 -3.05
N GLN A 269 25.85 2.50 -2.70
CA GLN A 269 26.11 3.19 -1.42
C GLN A 269 25.51 4.61 -1.45
N GLN A 270 24.82 4.97 -0.40
CA GLN A 270 24.14 6.24 -0.28
C GLN A 270 25.04 7.30 0.39
N LEU A 271 26.17 7.63 -0.24
CA LEU A 271 27.16 8.59 0.28
C LEU A 271 26.94 10.00 -0.30
N GLY A 272 27.49 11.03 0.37
CA GLY A 272 27.50 12.41 -0.15
C GLY A 272 26.15 13.11 -0.12
N THR A 273 25.24 12.72 0.78
CA THR A 273 23.93 13.32 0.91
C THR A 273 24.02 14.76 1.45
N LEU A 274 23.55 15.72 0.67
CA LEU A 274 23.39 17.13 1.07
C LEU A 274 22.06 17.40 1.76
N PHE A 275 21.01 16.70 1.33
CA PHE A 275 19.68 16.79 1.88
C PHE A 275 18.95 15.46 1.73
N GLU A 276 18.20 15.08 2.75
CA GLU A 276 17.33 13.91 2.73
C GLU A 276 16.01 14.22 3.41
N ARG A 277 14.92 13.84 2.78
CA ARG A 277 13.58 13.98 3.34
C ARG A 277 12.73 12.77 2.98
N TRP A 278 12.20 12.15 4.02
CA TRP A 278 11.21 11.09 3.84
C TRP A 278 9.80 11.65 3.96
N ASN A 279 8.92 11.12 3.17
CA ASN A 279 7.49 11.32 3.31
C ASN A 279 6.75 10.02 3.00
N THR A 280 5.42 10.05 3.01
CA THR A 280 4.58 8.87 2.85
C THR A 280 4.63 8.26 1.45
N TYR A 281 5.16 8.95 0.44
CA TYR A 281 5.28 8.39 -0.91
C TYR A 281 6.69 8.26 -1.44
N SER A 282 7.65 8.96 -0.93
CA SER A 282 9.02 8.86 -1.43
C SER A 282 10.06 9.24 -0.39
N ARG A 283 11.28 8.86 -0.67
CA ARG A 283 12.49 9.40 -0.10
C ARG A 283 13.10 10.35 -1.13
N ILE A 284 13.22 11.62 -0.82
CA ILE A 284 13.92 12.60 -1.64
C ILE A 284 15.32 12.77 -1.07
N ARG A 285 16.30 12.67 -1.95
CA ARG A 285 17.72 12.83 -1.61
C ARG A 285 18.37 13.76 -2.63
N VAL A 286 19.19 14.69 -2.16
CA VAL A 286 20.00 15.55 -3.01
C VAL A 286 21.47 15.28 -2.73
N THR A 287 22.26 15.11 -3.80
CA THR A 287 23.73 14.96 -3.76
C THR A 287 24.38 16.00 -4.66
N GLY A 288 25.61 16.40 -4.34
CA GLY A 288 26.35 17.35 -5.16
C GLY A 288 27.14 16.63 -6.24
N ASP A 289 26.95 17.01 -7.50
CA ASP A 289 27.72 16.49 -8.65
C ASP A 289 28.81 17.47 -9.11
N GLY A 290 28.78 18.72 -8.62
CA GLY A 290 29.69 19.78 -9.04
C GLY A 290 29.48 20.22 -10.49
N GLU A 291 30.55 20.71 -11.14
CA GLU A 291 30.52 21.06 -12.57
C GLU A 291 30.63 19.82 -13.45
N SER A 292 29.58 19.55 -14.21
CA SER A 292 29.47 18.40 -15.10
C SER A 292 28.86 18.82 -16.44
N THR A 293 28.90 17.91 -17.44
CA THR A 293 28.10 18.06 -18.65
C THR A 293 26.62 18.08 -18.24
N PRO A 294 25.83 19.05 -18.73
CA PRO A 294 24.41 19.12 -18.40
C PRO A 294 23.70 17.81 -18.62
N LEU A 295 22.96 17.35 -17.64
CA LEU A 295 22.10 16.18 -17.79
C LEU A 295 20.94 16.52 -18.74
N GLY A 296 20.73 15.69 -19.75
CA GLY A 296 19.61 15.76 -20.68
C GLY A 296 18.96 14.40 -20.86
N TRP A 297 17.76 14.41 -21.40
CA TRP A 297 17.02 13.19 -21.65
C TRP A 297 17.30 12.62 -23.05
N GLY A 298 17.52 13.50 -24.05
CA GLY A 298 17.87 13.13 -25.41
C GLY A 298 18.35 14.35 -26.20
N PHE A 299 19.68 14.56 -26.20
CA PHE A 299 20.28 15.69 -26.89
C PHE A 299 20.63 15.36 -28.35
N THR A 300 20.18 16.18 -29.27
CA THR A 300 20.62 16.11 -30.70
C THR A 300 22.10 16.44 -30.86
N HIS A 301 22.61 17.32 -29.99
CA HIS A 301 24.02 17.72 -29.95
C HIS A 301 24.48 17.69 -28.51
N ALA A 302 25.59 17.00 -28.24
CA ALA A 302 26.16 16.95 -26.89
C ALA A 302 26.50 18.37 -26.40
N PRO A 303 26.09 18.76 -25.17
CA PRO A 303 26.46 20.07 -24.63
C PRO A 303 27.97 20.22 -24.47
N GLU A 304 28.52 21.34 -24.99
CA GLU A 304 29.96 21.67 -24.85
C GLU A 304 30.28 22.38 -23.54
N THR A 305 29.28 23.04 -22.96
CA THR A 305 29.41 23.80 -21.71
C THR A 305 29.28 22.90 -20.47
N LYS A 306 30.08 23.12 -19.44
CA LYS A 306 29.90 22.52 -18.12
C LYS A 306 29.04 23.44 -17.26
N ILE A 307 28.19 22.85 -16.44
CA ILE A 307 27.33 23.58 -15.55
C ILE A 307 27.28 22.88 -14.20
N GLU A 308 27.16 23.65 -13.12
CA GLU A 308 27.02 23.07 -11.79
C GLU A 308 25.61 22.55 -11.59
N GLN A 309 25.52 21.27 -11.21
CA GLN A 309 24.26 20.58 -10.99
C GLN A 309 24.32 19.79 -9.68
N ASN A 310 23.20 19.71 -8.99
CA ASN A 310 22.96 18.78 -7.89
C ASN A 310 21.98 17.71 -8.34
N ARG A 311 22.32 16.45 -8.10
CA ARG A 311 21.42 15.33 -8.41
C ARG A 311 20.33 15.25 -7.36
N LEU A 312 19.09 15.10 -7.78
CA LEU A 312 17.93 14.86 -6.95
C LEU A 312 17.36 13.49 -7.28
N ASP A 313 17.35 12.58 -6.31
CA ASP A 313 16.87 11.21 -6.46
C ASP A 313 15.55 11.02 -5.70
N ILE A 314 14.60 10.33 -6.32
CA ILE A 314 13.37 9.83 -5.73
C ILE A 314 13.51 8.32 -5.54
N ASP A 315 13.41 7.83 -4.30
CA ASP A 315 13.58 6.42 -3.93
C ASP A 315 14.87 5.79 -4.52
N ALA A 316 15.95 6.56 -4.58
CA ALA A 316 17.30 6.17 -5.00
C ALA A 316 17.46 5.70 -6.47
N ASP A 317 16.49 5.94 -7.35
CA ASP A 317 16.55 5.47 -8.73
C ASP A 317 16.03 6.52 -9.73
N ALA A 318 14.82 7.02 -9.55
CA ALA A 318 14.29 8.06 -10.40
C ALA A 318 15.03 9.37 -10.10
N GLY A 319 15.91 9.77 -11.01
CA GLY A 319 16.79 10.90 -10.81
C GLY A 319 16.49 12.06 -11.75
N THR A 320 16.66 13.27 -11.24
CA THR A 320 16.68 14.52 -12.01
C THR A 320 17.81 15.40 -11.47
N VAL A 321 17.97 16.60 -12.02
CA VAL A 321 18.99 17.55 -11.55
C VAL A 321 18.40 18.91 -11.21
N ILE A 322 18.94 19.51 -10.16
CA ILE A 322 18.78 20.92 -9.86
C ILE A 322 19.95 21.62 -10.53
N THR A 323 19.69 22.47 -11.50
CA THR A 323 20.71 23.21 -12.25
C THR A 323 20.96 24.55 -11.61
N ARG A 324 22.24 24.91 -11.42
CA ARG A 324 22.61 26.25 -10.95
C ARG A 324 22.19 27.30 -11.97
N HIS A 325 21.40 28.24 -11.52
CA HIS A 325 20.92 29.35 -12.35
C HIS A 325 21.22 30.69 -11.68
N ASP A 326 21.92 31.54 -12.40
CA ASP A 326 22.37 32.87 -11.96
C ASP A 326 21.66 34.04 -12.70
N GLY A 327 20.60 33.71 -13.46
CA GLY A 327 19.87 34.69 -14.27
C GLY A 327 20.34 34.75 -15.74
N ASP A 328 21.46 34.13 -16.10
CA ASP A 328 21.95 34.07 -17.49
C ASP A 328 21.30 32.90 -18.26
N LEU A 329 20.27 33.21 -19.02
CA LEU A 329 19.59 32.25 -19.88
C LEU A 329 20.49 31.72 -21.04
N GLY A 330 21.56 32.44 -21.42
CA GLY A 330 22.49 32.01 -22.45
C GLY A 330 23.20 30.70 -22.12
N LYS A 331 23.48 30.46 -20.82
CA LYS A 331 24.05 29.22 -20.31
C LYS A 331 23.14 27.99 -20.47
N LEU A 332 21.85 28.24 -20.70
CA LEU A 332 20.83 27.20 -20.86
C LEU A 332 20.59 26.84 -22.35
N SER A 333 21.43 27.34 -23.28
CA SER A 333 21.24 27.15 -24.74
C SER A 333 21.19 25.67 -25.16
N TYR A 334 21.77 24.75 -24.36
CA TYR A 334 21.70 23.32 -24.60
C TYR A 334 20.27 22.73 -24.48
N LEU A 335 19.34 23.45 -23.84
CA LEU A 335 17.94 22.99 -23.68
C LEU A 335 17.20 22.94 -25.02
N LYS A 336 17.63 23.69 -26.05
CA LYS A 336 17.04 23.62 -27.39
C LYS A 336 17.30 22.29 -28.11
N ASP A 337 18.36 21.57 -27.68
CA ASP A 337 18.78 20.31 -28.26
C ASP A 337 18.09 19.09 -27.60
N ASP A 338 17.39 19.30 -26.48
CA ASP A 338 16.71 18.23 -25.78
C ASP A 338 15.33 17.96 -26.39
N VAL A 339 15.05 16.69 -26.70
CA VAL A 339 13.82 16.25 -27.37
C VAL A 339 12.55 16.54 -26.55
N ILE A 340 12.64 16.62 -25.21
CA ILE A 340 11.48 16.96 -24.36
C ILE A 340 10.98 18.39 -24.62
N ASN A 341 11.85 19.25 -25.13
CA ASN A 341 11.56 20.65 -25.43
C ASN A 341 11.12 20.88 -26.90
N ALA A 342 10.96 19.84 -27.67
CA ALA A 342 10.59 19.94 -29.09
C ALA A 342 9.27 20.70 -29.34
N ALA A 343 8.32 20.66 -28.38
CA ALA A 343 7.05 21.37 -28.46
C ALA A 343 7.24 22.90 -28.62
N TYR A 344 8.27 23.48 -27.97
CA TYR A 344 8.60 24.91 -28.11
C TYR A 344 9.04 25.30 -29.56
N LEU A 345 9.58 24.31 -30.27
CA LEU A 345 9.95 24.50 -31.69
C LEU A 345 8.79 24.27 -32.66
N VAL A 346 7.81 23.46 -32.28
CA VAL A 346 6.55 23.29 -33.02
C VAL A 346 5.77 24.61 -33.00
N GLN A 347 5.55 25.16 -31.81
CA GLN A 347 4.84 26.41 -31.59
C GLN A 347 5.35 27.06 -30.28
N PRO A 348 5.93 28.28 -30.33
CA PRO A 348 6.36 28.99 -29.14
C PRO A 348 5.17 29.30 -28.20
N PRO A 349 5.10 28.72 -26.99
CA PRO A 349 3.99 28.96 -26.07
C PRO A 349 4.22 30.23 -25.25
N ALA A 350 3.15 30.96 -24.93
CA ALA A 350 3.17 32.05 -23.97
C ALA A 350 2.82 31.55 -22.54
N ASP A 351 1.85 30.64 -22.43
CA ASP A 351 1.38 30.10 -21.16
C ASP A 351 1.62 28.59 -21.10
N VAL A 352 2.45 28.14 -20.17
CA VAL A 352 2.90 26.76 -20.02
C VAL A 352 2.43 26.17 -18.70
N ALA A 353 1.88 24.98 -18.73
CA ALA A 353 1.74 24.12 -17.55
C ALA A 353 2.81 23.03 -17.59
N ASP A 354 3.71 23.08 -16.64
CA ASP A 354 4.73 22.05 -16.40
C ASP A 354 4.23 21.08 -15.32
N VAL A 355 4.07 19.81 -15.71
CA VAL A 355 3.55 18.76 -14.83
C VAL A 355 4.72 17.89 -14.35
N GLY A 356 5.00 17.93 -13.04
CA GLY A 356 6.13 17.24 -12.43
C GLY A 356 7.42 18.04 -12.48
N VAL A 357 7.47 19.13 -11.73
CA VAL A 357 8.58 20.10 -11.75
C VAL A 357 9.95 19.45 -11.48
N GLY A 358 10.01 18.43 -10.61
CA GLY A 358 11.26 17.74 -10.28
C GLY A 358 12.37 18.72 -9.85
N GLY A 359 13.51 18.71 -10.52
CA GLY A 359 14.63 19.62 -10.27
C GLY A 359 14.47 21.03 -10.88
N GLY A 360 13.32 21.36 -11.47
CA GLY A 360 13.04 22.70 -12.06
C GLY A 360 13.52 22.87 -13.51
N ARG A 361 13.92 21.80 -14.18
CA ARG A 361 14.48 21.86 -15.52
C ARG A 361 13.47 22.34 -16.57
N ASP A 362 12.24 21.87 -16.54
CA ASP A 362 11.20 22.28 -17.48
C ASP A 362 10.76 23.73 -17.25
N ILE A 363 10.84 24.22 -16.00
CA ILE A 363 10.69 25.66 -15.70
C ILE A 363 11.80 26.47 -16.38
N LEU A 364 13.08 26.02 -16.29
CA LEU A 364 14.20 26.66 -16.98
C LEU A 364 14.04 26.62 -18.50
N SER A 365 13.49 25.54 -19.05
CA SER A 365 13.15 25.43 -20.47
C SER A 365 12.12 26.48 -20.87
N GLY A 366 11.02 26.61 -20.09
CA GLY A 366 10.02 27.65 -20.35
C GLY A 366 10.61 29.06 -20.32
N LEU A 367 11.49 29.36 -19.36
CA LEU A 367 12.17 30.65 -19.27
C LEU A 367 13.11 30.88 -20.47
N PHE A 368 13.91 29.87 -20.86
CA PHE A 368 14.83 29.93 -21.99
C PHE A 368 14.11 30.18 -23.31
N PHE A 369 12.97 29.54 -23.54
CA PHE A 369 12.18 29.73 -24.77
C PHE A 369 11.26 30.97 -24.71
N GLY A 370 11.27 31.73 -23.61
CA GLY A 370 10.57 33.00 -23.49
C GLY A 370 9.08 32.89 -23.20
N ALA A 371 8.64 31.82 -22.53
CA ALA A 371 7.29 31.72 -22.03
C ALA A 371 6.99 32.86 -21.06
N LYS A 372 5.79 33.46 -21.15
CA LYS A 372 5.37 34.58 -20.28
C LYS A 372 4.88 34.13 -18.92
N HIS A 373 4.14 33.04 -18.90
CA HIS A 373 3.63 32.45 -17.68
C HIS A 373 3.91 30.95 -17.65
N ILE A 374 4.53 30.50 -16.56
CA ILE A 374 4.88 29.10 -16.35
C ILE A 374 4.24 28.65 -15.03
N ARG A 375 3.36 27.69 -15.12
CA ARG A 375 2.72 27.05 -13.96
C ARG A 375 3.38 25.69 -13.70
N GLY A 376 4.31 25.62 -12.76
CA GLY A 376 4.90 24.36 -12.31
C GLY A 376 4.01 23.67 -11.27
N ILE A 377 3.60 22.43 -11.55
CA ILE A 377 2.71 21.64 -10.69
C ILE A 377 3.49 20.44 -10.16
N GLU A 378 3.76 20.42 -8.85
CA GLU A 378 4.54 19.37 -8.19
C GLU A 378 3.71 18.70 -7.08
N ILE A 379 3.57 17.38 -7.16
CA ILE A 379 2.80 16.62 -6.17
C ILE A 379 3.58 16.39 -4.86
N ASN A 380 4.90 16.28 -4.93
CA ASN A 380 5.74 15.92 -3.80
C ASN A 380 6.14 17.16 -2.98
N PRO A 381 5.65 17.32 -1.74
CA PRO A 381 5.99 18.49 -0.93
C PRO A 381 7.49 18.58 -0.59
N ALA A 382 8.22 17.46 -0.58
CA ALA A 382 9.66 17.50 -0.31
C ALA A 382 10.45 18.05 -1.51
N ILE A 383 10.04 17.76 -2.75
CA ILE A 383 10.62 18.37 -3.96
C ILE A 383 10.28 19.87 -3.98
N PHE A 384 9.04 20.21 -3.65
CA PHE A 384 8.64 21.61 -3.54
C PHE A 384 9.49 22.37 -2.51
N GLU A 385 9.74 21.79 -1.31
CA GLU A 385 10.63 22.34 -0.27
C GLU A 385 12.07 22.51 -0.79
N VAL A 386 12.59 21.54 -1.56
CA VAL A 386 13.93 21.59 -2.15
C VAL A 386 14.08 22.83 -3.04
N LEU A 387 13.14 23.09 -3.93
CA LEU A 387 13.23 24.18 -4.90
C LEU A 387 12.90 25.57 -4.32
N THR A 388 12.02 25.65 -3.31
CA THR A 388 11.54 26.92 -2.78
C THR A 388 12.21 27.35 -1.48
N ASP A 389 12.97 26.44 -0.83
CA ASP A 389 13.63 26.73 0.46
C ASP A 389 15.10 26.25 0.44
N LYS A 390 15.36 24.93 0.37
CA LYS A 390 16.69 24.35 0.63
C LYS A 390 17.74 24.67 -0.43
N PHE A 391 17.35 24.63 -1.69
CA PHE A 391 18.23 24.90 -2.85
C PHE A 391 17.68 26.04 -3.70
N ALA A 392 16.86 26.92 -3.12
CA ALA A 392 16.28 28.06 -3.82
C ALA A 392 17.38 29.00 -4.37
N ASP A 393 18.38 29.35 -3.54
CA ASP A 393 19.53 30.17 -3.97
C ASP A 393 20.33 29.50 -5.10
N PHE A 394 20.50 28.18 -5.03
CA PHE A 394 21.23 27.43 -6.06
C PHE A 394 20.50 27.40 -7.39
N SER A 395 19.19 27.18 -7.38
CA SER A 395 18.34 27.15 -8.57
C SER A 395 17.94 28.53 -9.09
N GLY A 396 18.43 29.63 -8.45
CA GLY A 396 18.11 31.00 -8.83
C GLY A 396 16.70 31.44 -8.49
N HIS A 397 16.13 30.93 -7.38
CA HIS A 397 14.78 31.24 -6.92
C HIS A 397 13.71 31.07 -8.01
N LEU A 398 13.62 29.85 -8.58
CA LEU A 398 12.65 29.56 -9.65
C LEU A 398 11.21 29.90 -9.24
N ASP A 399 10.89 29.83 -7.94
CA ASP A 399 9.59 30.20 -7.39
C ASP A 399 9.29 31.70 -7.44
N ARG A 400 10.32 32.53 -7.64
CA ARG A 400 10.23 34.00 -7.65
C ARG A 400 10.56 34.62 -9.01
N GLN A 401 10.88 33.79 -10.00
CA GLN A 401 11.15 34.30 -11.36
C GLN A 401 9.87 34.96 -11.95
N PRO A 402 10.01 36.08 -12.67
CA PRO A 402 8.86 36.74 -13.30
C PRO A 402 8.06 35.77 -14.18
N GLY A 403 6.75 35.72 -13.96
CA GLY A 403 5.86 34.82 -14.71
C GLY A 403 5.84 33.37 -14.24
N VAL A 404 6.72 32.95 -13.34
CA VAL A 404 6.72 31.59 -12.79
C VAL A 404 5.85 31.49 -11.54
N SER A 405 5.09 30.42 -11.44
CA SER A 405 4.29 30.11 -10.25
C SER A 405 4.30 28.61 -10.01
N LEU A 406 4.84 28.22 -8.85
CA LEU A 406 4.89 26.81 -8.43
C LEU A 406 3.71 26.48 -7.52
N VAL A 407 3.09 25.31 -7.73
CA VAL A 407 1.94 24.82 -6.97
C VAL A 407 2.22 23.40 -6.48
N ASN A 408 2.11 23.18 -5.17
CA ASN A 408 2.15 21.83 -4.63
C ASN A 408 0.76 21.17 -4.71
N ALA A 409 0.50 20.46 -5.78
CA ALA A 409 -0.76 19.79 -6.05
C ALA A 409 -0.57 18.59 -6.99
N GLU A 410 -1.57 17.72 -7.04
CA GLU A 410 -1.66 16.68 -8.07
C GLU A 410 -2.17 17.31 -9.38
N ALA A 411 -1.43 17.09 -10.46
CA ALA A 411 -1.60 17.83 -11.71
C ALA A 411 -2.98 17.68 -12.35
N ARG A 412 -3.50 16.47 -12.45
CA ARG A 412 -4.82 16.21 -13.06
C ARG A 412 -5.94 16.86 -12.25
N SER A 413 -5.87 16.76 -10.92
CA SER A 413 -6.82 17.42 -10.01
C SER A 413 -6.72 18.93 -10.10
N TYR A 414 -5.51 19.48 -10.13
CA TYR A 414 -5.27 20.90 -10.27
C TYR A 414 -5.86 21.43 -11.58
N ILE A 415 -5.52 20.81 -12.71
CA ILE A 415 -5.99 21.19 -14.05
C ILE A 415 -7.52 21.12 -14.16
N ASN A 416 -8.15 20.12 -13.56
CA ASN A 416 -9.61 20.00 -13.56
C ASN A 416 -10.32 21.05 -12.71
N HIS A 417 -9.63 21.59 -11.72
CA HIS A 417 -10.18 22.62 -10.81
C HIS A 417 -9.89 24.05 -11.27
N SER A 418 -8.78 24.22 -12.03
CA SER A 418 -8.37 25.52 -12.53
C SER A 418 -9.17 25.94 -13.76
N SER A 419 -9.45 27.24 -13.82
CA SER A 419 -9.97 27.90 -15.02
C SER A 419 -8.86 28.28 -16.02
N ASP A 420 -7.58 28.13 -15.63
CA ASP A 420 -6.43 28.47 -16.47
C ASP A 420 -6.42 27.67 -17.77
N ARG A 421 -5.97 28.31 -18.83
CA ARG A 421 -5.80 27.68 -20.15
C ARG A 421 -4.37 27.93 -20.64
N TYR A 422 -3.80 26.91 -21.26
CA TYR A 422 -2.39 26.84 -21.61
C TYR A 422 -2.17 26.71 -23.12
N ASP A 423 -1.09 27.31 -23.61
CA ASP A 423 -0.60 27.06 -24.97
C ASP A 423 0.17 25.74 -25.04
N LEU A 424 0.77 25.32 -23.90
CA LEU A 424 1.48 24.05 -23.78
C LEU A 424 1.20 23.42 -22.40
N VAL A 425 0.79 22.15 -22.41
CA VAL A 425 0.87 21.26 -21.24
C VAL A 425 2.01 20.31 -21.48
N GLN A 426 3.06 20.38 -20.67
CA GLN A 426 4.27 19.57 -20.78
C GLN A 426 4.35 18.53 -19.68
N ILE A 427 4.64 17.28 -20.06
CA ILE A 427 4.80 16.11 -19.19
C ILE A 427 6.09 15.40 -19.59
N SER A 428 7.20 15.68 -18.90
CA SER A 428 8.53 15.22 -19.28
C SER A 428 9.02 14.10 -18.38
N LEU A 429 8.94 12.83 -18.84
CA LEU A 429 9.54 11.67 -18.15
C LEU A 429 9.21 11.64 -16.65
N ILE A 430 7.94 11.80 -16.28
CA ILE A 430 7.49 11.76 -14.91
C ILE A 430 7.55 10.31 -14.42
N ASP A 431 8.73 9.87 -13.99
CA ASP A 431 8.99 8.58 -13.40
C ASP A 431 9.33 8.78 -11.94
N THR A 432 8.45 8.34 -11.04
CA THR A 432 8.79 8.33 -9.61
C THR A 432 9.40 7.01 -9.19
N TRP A 433 9.08 5.92 -9.91
CA TRP A 433 9.43 4.53 -9.56
C TRP A 433 9.29 4.23 -8.07
N ALA A 434 8.45 5.02 -7.41
CA ALA A 434 8.14 4.93 -6.00
C ALA A 434 6.81 4.20 -5.82
N ALA A 435 6.84 3.06 -5.14
CA ALA A 435 5.61 2.43 -4.69
C ALA A 435 4.96 3.29 -3.61
N THR A 436 3.71 3.61 -3.80
CA THR A 436 2.92 4.20 -2.73
C THR A 436 2.83 3.23 -1.56
N ALA A 437 2.72 3.75 -0.35
CA ALA A 437 2.55 2.94 0.88
C ALA A 437 1.34 1.99 0.81
N ALA A 438 0.46 2.18 -0.18
CA ALA A 438 -0.67 1.32 -0.49
C ALA A 438 -0.28 -0.10 -0.97
N GLY A 439 1.01 -0.35 -1.23
CA GLY A 439 1.50 -1.66 -1.64
C GLY A 439 0.92 -2.17 -2.97
N GLY A 440 0.34 -1.26 -3.76
CA GLY A 440 -0.14 -1.60 -5.10
C GLY A 440 0.96 -1.37 -6.13
N LEU A 441 1.03 -2.20 -7.16
CA LEU A 441 1.82 -1.96 -8.37
C LEU A 441 1.29 -0.73 -9.16
N THR A 442 0.50 0.13 -8.54
CA THR A 442 -0.01 1.37 -9.11
C THR A 442 0.95 2.50 -8.79
N LEU A 443 1.80 2.81 -9.75
CA LEU A 443 2.58 4.02 -9.74
C LEU A 443 1.64 5.23 -9.77
N THR A 444 2.01 6.30 -9.07
CA THR A 444 1.17 7.51 -8.99
C THR A 444 0.97 8.16 -10.35
N GLU A 445 1.96 8.08 -11.21
CA GLU A 445 1.99 8.61 -12.56
C GLU A 445 1.05 7.89 -13.54
N ASN A 446 0.68 6.63 -13.29
CA ASN A 446 -0.25 5.88 -14.16
C ASN A 446 -1.54 6.66 -14.48
N ARG A 447 -1.98 7.52 -13.55
CA ARG A 447 -3.21 8.33 -13.71
C ARG A 447 -3.10 9.43 -14.75
N LEU A 448 -1.90 9.83 -15.12
CA LEU A 448 -1.65 10.84 -16.14
C LEU A 448 -1.72 10.25 -17.56
N TYR A 449 -1.55 8.94 -17.65
CA TYR A 449 -1.50 8.18 -18.92
C TYR A 449 -2.79 7.38 -19.14
N THR A 450 -3.95 8.02 -19.02
CA THR A 450 -5.26 7.45 -19.36
C THR A 450 -5.97 8.30 -20.40
N VAL A 451 -6.88 7.69 -21.15
CA VAL A 451 -7.70 8.40 -22.15
C VAL A 451 -8.49 9.53 -21.50
N GLU A 452 -8.98 9.31 -20.29
CA GLU A 452 -9.71 10.30 -19.50
C GLU A 452 -8.82 11.47 -19.06
N ALA A 453 -7.56 11.18 -18.64
CA ALA A 453 -6.61 12.20 -18.26
C ALA A 453 -6.21 13.09 -19.44
N TRP A 454 -5.96 12.49 -20.61
CA TRP A 454 -5.66 13.25 -21.82
C TRP A 454 -6.86 14.11 -22.26
N GLY A 455 -8.09 13.61 -22.11
CA GLY A 455 -9.29 14.41 -22.28
C GLY A 455 -9.36 15.62 -21.32
N ASP A 456 -8.89 15.46 -20.09
CA ASP A 456 -8.78 16.54 -19.09
C ASP A 456 -7.71 17.57 -19.53
N PHE A 457 -6.52 17.13 -19.96
CA PHE A 457 -5.46 17.98 -20.47
C PHE A 457 -5.87 18.75 -21.73
N TYR A 458 -6.51 18.09 -22.69
CA TYR A 458 -7.04 18.77 -23.88
C TYR A 458 -8.09 19.85 -23.57
N ARG A 459 -8.84 19.72 -22.46
CA ARG A 459 -9.76 20.78 -22.02
C ARG A 459 -9.04 22.00 -21.45
N ALA A 460 -7.83 21.79 -20.92
CA ALA A 460 -7.00 22.86 -20.37
C ALA A 460 -6.21 23.61 -21.44
N LEU A 461 -6.18 23.12 -22.67
CA LEU A 461 -5.51 23.80 -23.76
C LEU A 461 -6.36 24.97 -24.27
N LYS A 462 -5.67 26.04 -24.70
CA LYS A 462 -6.21 27.08 -25.57
C LYS A 462 -6.46 26.52 -26.97
N PRO A 463 -7.25 27.19 -27.83
CA PRO A 463 -7.31 26.84 -29.23
C PRO A 463 -5.90 26.81 -29.86
N GLY A 464 -5.57 25.71 -30.55
CA GLY A 464 -4.24 25.46 -31.12
C GLY A 464 -3.14 25.07 -30.10
N GLY A 465 -3.45 25.00 -28.80
CA GLY A 465 -2.50 24.61 -27.75
C GLY A 465 -2.07 23.14 -27.87
N LEU A 466 -0.89 22.83 -27.33
CA LEU A 466 -0.21 21.53 -27.44
C LEU A 466 -0.20 20.77 -26.11
N LEU A 467 -0.39 19.46 -26.17
CA LEU A 467 -0.03 18.50 -25.12
C LEU A 467 1.26 17.78 -25.55
N SER A 468 2.34 17.94 -24.80
CA SER A 468 3.63 17.28 -25.03
C SER A 468 3.91 16.26 -23.93
N VAL A 469 4.12 15.00 -24.33
CA VAL A 469 4.38 13.90 -23.40
C VAL A 469 5.64 13.15 -23.85
N SER A 470 6.63 13.08 -22.97
CA SER A 470 7.90 12.40 -23.24
C SER A 470 8.04 11.13 -22.43
N ARG A 471 8.55 10.05 -23.06
CA ARG A 471 8.75 8.73 -22.46
C ARG A 471 10.01 8.05 -22.94
N TRP A 472 10.44 7.02 -22.20
CA TRP A 472 11.51 6.14 -22.62
C TRP A 472 11.13 5.36 -23.88
N PHE A 473 12.07 5.19 -24.78
CA PHE A 473 11.87 4.56 -26.07
C PHE A 473 13.14 3.85 -26.54
N ASP A 474 13.05 2.57 -26.82
CA ASP A 474 14.08 1.82 -27.51
C ASP A 474 13.47 1.21 -28.78
N PRO A 475 14.00 1.55 -29.98
CA PRO A 475 13.48 1.02 -31.22
C PRO A 475 13.52 -0.51 -31.33
N GLN A 476 14.34 -1.19 -30.52
CA GLN A 476 14.50 -2.65 -30.56
C GLN A 476 13.64 -3.37 -29.54
N ASP A 477 13.61 -2.89 -28.29
CA ASP A 477 12.99 -3.61 -27.16
C ASP A 477 11.84 -2.89 -26.47
N HIS A 478 11.77 -1.55 -26.51
CA HIS A 478 10.85 -0.75 -25.70
C HIS A 478 9.95 0.19 -26.54
N ARG A 479 9.24 -0.37 -27.53
CA ARG A 479 8.26 0.38 -28.34
C ARG A 479 6.88 0.44 -27.69
N ASP A 480 6.62 -0.38 -26.69
CA ASP A 480 5.28 -0.64 -26.15
C ASP A 480 4.67 0.63 -25.53
N GLU A 481 5.46 1.40 -24.77
CA GLU A 481 5.00 2.66 -24.17
C GLU A 481 4.65 3.69 -25.23
N PHE A 482 5.46 3.79 -26.31
CA PHE A 482 5.17 4.67 -27.44
C PHE A 482 3.85 4.30 -28.12
N TYR A 483 3.67 3.02 -28.47
CA TYR A 483 2.41 2.59 -29.10
C TYR A 483 1.21 2.85 -28.18
N ARG A 484 1.38 2.67 -26.87
CA ARG A 484 0.31 2.95 -25.91
C ARG A 484 0.01 4.45 -25.80
N LEU A 485 1.03 5.33 -25.85
CA LEU A 485 0.82 6.78 -25.93
C LEU A 485 0.04 7.18 -27.17
N VAL A 486 0.42 6.63 -28.34
CA VAL A 486 -0.30 6.86 -29.60
C VAL A 486 -1.76 6.36 -29.52
N ALA A 487 -1.98 5.18 -28.92
CA ALA A 487 -3.32 4.62 -28.72
C ALA A 487 -4.18 5.50 -27.80
N ILE A 488 -3.58 6.04 -26.72
CA ILE A 488 -4.26 6.98 -25.81
C ILE A 488 -4.60 8.28 -26.56
N ALA A 489 -3.63 8.85 -27.30
CA ALA A 489 -3.85 10.06 -28.09
C ALA A 489 -5.00 9.89 -29.08
N ALA A 490 -4.96 8.83 -29.90
CA ALA A 490 -6.01 8.53 -30.87
C ALA A 490 -7.39 8.36 -30.19
N SER A 491 -7.46 7.59 -29.10
CA SER A 491 -8.71 7.37 -28.38
C SER A 491 -9.24 8.66 -27.71
N ALA A 492 -8.37 9.48 -27.14
CA ALA A 492 -8.77 10.73 -26.50
C ALA A 492 -9.25 11.77 -27.53
N LEU A 493 -8.60 11.86 -28.68
CA LEU A 493 -9.00 12.72 -29.81
C LEU A 493 -10.34 12.28 -30.38
N GLN A 494 -10.56 10.97 -30.60
CA GLN A 494 -11.85 10.45 -31.06
C GLN A 494 -12.98 10.76 -30.07
N ARG A 495 -12.74 10.65 -28.76
CA ARG A 495 -13.70 11.05 -27.72
C ARG A 495 -14.02 12.55 -27.75
N LYS A 496 -13.11 13.36 -28.27
CA LYS A 496 -13.31 14.80 -28.51
C LYS A 496 -14.08 15.07 -29.80
N GLY A 497 -14.34 14.07 -30.63
CA GLY A 497 -15.09 14.17 -31.88
C GLY A 497 -14.21 14.28 -33.13
N VAL A 498 -12.89 14.10 -33.02
CA VAL A 498 -11.99 14.06 -34.19
C VAL A 498 -12.30 12.84 -35.04
N PRO A 499 -12.58 13.00 -36.35
CA PRO A 499 -12.82 11.88 -37.24
C PRO A 499 -11.58 10.98 -37.36
N ALA A 500 -11.77 9.68 -37.48
CA ALA A 500 -10.69 8.71 -37.55
C ALA A 500 -9.71 9.00 -38.74
N ALA A 501 -10.21 9.54 -39.84
CA ALA A 501 -9.40 9.86 -41.00
C ALA A 501 -8.47 11.08 -40.78
N GLU A 502 -8.79 11.94 -39.83
CA GLU A 502 -8.04 13.17 -39.54
C GLU A 502 -7.02 12.99 -38.41
N LEU A 503 -7.05 11.87 -37.68
CA LEU A 503 -6.16 11.63 -36.54
C LEU A 503 -4.68 11.86 -36.81
N PRO A 504 -4.11 11.49 -37.99
CA PRO A 504 -2.71 11.78 -38.29
C PRO A 504 -2.36 13.26 -38.26
N ASP A 505 -3.32 14.15 -38.55
CA ASP A 505 -3.11 15.61 -38.60
C ASP A 505 -3.06 16.23 -37.21
N HIS A 506 -3.26 15.46 -36.14
CA HIS A 506 -3.33 15.90 -34.75
C HIS A 506 -2.16 15.46 -33.89
N VAL A 507 -1.26 14.60 -34.40
CA VAL A 507 -0.19 13.97 -33.58
C VAL A 507 1.16 14.01 -34.29
N ILE A 508 2.20 14.45 -33.57
CA ILE A 508 3.59 14.43 -33.98
C ILE A 508 4.37 13.59 -32.96
N ALA A 509 5.30 12.74 -33.43
CA ALA A 509 6.21 12.00 -32.55
C ALA A 509 7.66 12.18 -33.03
N LEU A 510 8.53 12.47 -32.06
CA LEU A 510 9.94 12.77 -32.24
C LEU A 510 10.79 11.88 -31.35
N ASN A 511 11.95 11.48 -31.84
CA ASN A 511 12.89 10.64 -31.08
C ASN A 511 14.30 11.21 -31.13
N VAL A 512 14.98 11.15 -30.01
CA VAL A 512 16.44 11.27 -29.89
C VAL A 512 16.89 10.22 -28.87
N ASP A 513 17.88 9.44 -29.24
CA ASP A 513 18.40 8.35 -28.43
C ASP A 513 17.27 7.45 -27.88
N ASN A 514 17.21 7.30 -26.58
CA ASN A 514 16.25 6.45 -25.88
C ASN A 514 15.01 7.22 -25.38
N VAL A 515 14.72 8.40 -25.94
CA VAL A 515 13.55 9.20 -25.54
C VAL A 515 12.70 9.55 -26.75
N ILE A 516 11.40 9.40 -26.56
CA ILE A 516 10.39 9.82 -27.53
C ILE A 516 9.49 10.89 -26.92
N THR A 517 9.16 11.90 -27.71
CA THR A 517 8.19 12.94 -27.35
C THR A 517 7.01 12.87 -28.31
N VAL A 518 5.81 12.68 -27.75
CA VAL A 518 4.54 12.69 -28.48
C VAL A 518 3.86 14.03 -28.23
N ILE A 519 3.65 14.81 -29.27
CA ILE A 519 2.97 16.10 -29.24
C ILE A 519 1.62 15.91 -29.90
N SER A 520 0.55 16.33 -29.24
CA SER A 520 -0.81 16.18 -29.76
C SER A 520 -1.68 17.39 -29.40
N ARG A 521 -2.71 17.66 -30.23
CA ARG A 521 -3.69 18.73 -29.98
C ARG A 521 -5.06 18.39 -30.57
N PRO A 522 -6.18 18.96 -30.00
CA PRO A 522 -7.52 18.75 -30.53
C PRO A 522 -7.75 19.39 -31.92
N ASP A 523 -7.08 20.47 -32.27
CA ASP A 523 -7.15 21.14 -33.54
C ASP A 523 -6.15 20.53 -34.51
N ALA A 524 -6.52 20.25 -35.76
CA ALA A 524 -5.60 19.70 -36.75
C ALA A 524 -4.45 20.68 -37.06
N PHE A 525 -3.26 20.17 -37.29
CA PHE A 525 -2.15 20.95 -37.83
C PHE A 525 -2.45 21.31 -39.29
N THR A 526 -2.48 22.59 -39.61
CA THR A 526 -2.54 23.00 -41.00
C THR A 526 -1.24 22.59 -41.72
N ASN A 527 -1.32 22.40 -43.04
CA ASN A 527 -0.13 22.05 -43.82
C ASN A 527 1.01 23.09 -43.64
N ALA A 528 0.69 24.38 -43.59
CA ALA A 528 1.66 25.44 -43.35
C ALA A 528 2.34 25.34 -41.98
N GLU A 529 1.55 25.09 -40.91
CA GLU A 529 2.10 24.90 -39.56
C GLU A 529 3.01 23.68 -39.51
N TRP A 530 2.56 22.55 -40.10
CA TRP A 530 3.33 21.32 -40.14
C TRP A 530 4.66 21.49 -40.89
N GLN A 531 4.65 22.04 -42.11
CA GLN A 531 5.89 22.21 -42.88
C GLN A 531 6.85 23.19 -42.19
N GLY A 532 6.34 24.25 -41.55
CA GLY A 532 7.13 25.16 -40.72
C GLY A 532 7.75 24.48 -39.52
N ALA A 533 6.96 23.71 -38.74
CA ALA A 533 7.43 22.93 -37.62
C ALA A 533 8.47 21.88 -38.05
N ARG A 534 8.15 21.08 -39.08
CA ARG A 534 9.04 20.08 -39.66
C ARG A 534 10.42 20.64 -40.01
N THR A 535 10.45 21.80 -40.65
CA THR A 535 11.71 22.47 -41.04
C THR A 535 12.53 22.83 -39.81
N ARG A 536 11.93 23.42 -38.77
CA ARG A 536 12.61 23.77 -37.52
C ARG A 536 13.12 22.54 -36.78
N LEU A 537 12.31 21.50 -36.68
CA LEU A 537 12.64 20.25 -35.98
C LEU A 537 13.80 19.53 -36.67
N LEU A 538 13.77 19.40 -38.00
CA LEU A 538 14.85 18.77 -38.75
C LEU A 538 16.14 19.60 -38.71
N ALA A 539 16.04 20.93 -38.73
CA ALA A 539 17.21 21.82 -38.61
C ALA A 539 17.90 21.68 -37.26
N GLN A 540 17.13 21.34 -36.19
CA GLN A 540 17.67 21.04 -34.83
C GLN A 540 18.19 19.61 -34.70
N GLY A 541 18.02 18.75 -35.70
CA GLY A 541 18.51 17.37 -35.69
C GLY A 541 17.53 16.34 -35.11
N PHE A 542 16.29 16.71 -34.81
CA PHE A 542 15.29 15.77 -34.29
C PHE A 542 14.85 14.78 -35.37
N LYS A 543 14.75 13.51 -34.98
CA LYS A 543 14.20 12.45 -35.82
C LYS A 543 12.68 12.42 -35.71
N ILE A 544 11.99 12.75 -36.81
CA ILE A 544 10.53 12.66 -36.85
C ILE A 544 10.14 11.21 -37.15
N LEU A 545 9.43 10.59 -36.21
CA LEU A 545 8.89 9.24 -36.35
C LEU A 545 7.46 9.26 -36.90
N MET A 546 6.65 10.23 -36.49
CA MET A 546 5.25 10.32 -36.89
C MET A 546 4.82 11.79 -37.05
N GLY A 547 3.94 12.06 -38.00
CA GLY A 547 3.34 13.35 -38.28
C GLY A 547 2.27 13.24 -39.35
N PRO A 548 1.65 14.35 -39.82
CA PRO A 548 0.58 14.33 -40.81
C PRO A 548 0.89 13.55 -42.10
N ASP A 549 2.12 13.59 -42.54
CA ASP A 549 2.62 12.91 -43.76
C ASP A 549 3.66 11.82 -43.47
N VAL A 550 3.87 11.46 -42.19
CA VAL A 550 4.89 10.48 -41.76
C VAL A 550 4.26 9.42 -40.87
N ALA A 551 4.44 8.16 -41.23
CA ALA A 551 4.08 7.03 -40.35
C ALA A 551 5.34 6.24 -39.96
N PHE A 552 5.42 5.82 -38.71
CA PHE A 552 6.56 5.05 -38.18
C PHE A 552 6.53 3.60 -38.69
N ASP A 553 5.38 2.94 -38.53
CA ASP A 553 5.17 1.54 -38.91
C ASP A 553 3.69 1.19 -39.11
N SER A 554 3.40 -0.08 -39.38
CA SER A 554 2.05 -0.57 -39.60
C SER A 554 1.18 -0.49 -38.32
N VAL A 555 1.78 -0.63 -37.13
CA VAL A 555 1.06 -0.53 -35.85
C VAL A 555 0.57 0.89 -35.62
N THR A 556 1.46 1.88 -35.73
CA THR A 556 1.09 3.30 -35.60
C THR A 556 0.10 3.74 -36.67
N SER A 557 0.27 3.28 -37.91
CA SER A 557 -0.68 3.55 -39.02
C SER A 557 -2.07 2.99 -38.70
N THR A 558 -2.17 1.77 -38.14
CA THR A 558 -3.44 1.18 -37.75
C THR A 558 -4.08 1.94 -36.58
N LEU A 559 -3.30 2.32 -35.56
CA LEU A 559 -3.78 3.12 -34.43
C LEU A 559 -4.36 4.45 -34.89
N MET A 560 -3.66 5.13 -35.82
CA MET A 560 -4.06 6.45 -36.33
C MET A 560 -5.13 6.39 -37.41
N SER A 561 -5.43 5.22 -37.97
CA SER A 561 -6.55 5.06 -38.90
C SER A 561 -7.91 4.86 -38.20
N GLY A 562 -7.93 4.78 -36.84
CA GLY A 562 -9.12 4.47 -36.06
C GLY A 562 -9.67 3.06 -36.27
N LYS A 563 -8.92 2.16 -36.93
CA LYS A 563 -9.28 0.76 -37.18
C LYS A 563 -8.79 -0.21 -36.10
N ALA A 564 -8.09 0.29 -35.08
CA ALA A 564 -7.58 -0.51 -33.99
C ALA A 564 -8.74 -0.95 -33.07
N ASP A 565 -9.24 -2.13 -33.28
CA ASP A 565 -10.29 -2.77 -32.49
C ASP A 565 -9.71 -3.73 -31.43
N THR A 566 -10.57 -4.36 -30.66
CA THR A 566 -10.17 -5.33 -29.64
C THR A 566 -9.44 -6.54 -30.22
N ALA A 567 -9.76 -6.95 -31.45
CA ALA A 567 -9.10 -8.06 -32.12
C ALA A 567 -7.67 -7.68 -32.55
N PHE A 568 -7.47 -6.46 -33.04
CA PHE A 568 -6.15 -5.91 -33.34
C PHE A 568 -5.26 -5.89 -32.08
N PHE A 569 -5.74 -5.31 -30.96
CA PHE A 569 -4.97 -5.29 -29.73
C PHE A 569 -4.68 -6.71 -29.20
N ALA A 570 -5.61 -7.66 -29.36
CA ALA A 570 -5.40 -9.04 -28.94
C ALA A 570 -4.36 -9.78 -29.79
N SER A 571 -4.19 -9.42 -31.06
CA SER A 571 -3.25 -10.04 -31.99
C SER A 571 -1.78 -9.66 -31.72
N LEU A 572 -1.54 -8.58 -30.98
CA LEU A 572 -0.21 -8.08 -30.71
C LEU A 572 0.47 -8.85 -29.56
N PRO A 573 1.80 -9.03 -29.61
CA PRO A 573 2.54 -9.76 -28.57
C PRO A 573 2.51 -9.05 -27.21
N ARG A 574 2.28 -7.74 -27.22
CA ARG A 574 2.20 -6.92 -26.01
C ARG A 574 0.83 -6.26 -25.88
N ASN A 575 0.40 -6.01 -24.66
CA ASN A 575 -0.82 -5.25 -24.41
C ASN A 575 -0.53 -3.75 -24.56
N ILE A 576 -0.78 -3.20 -25.73
CA ILE A 576 -0.67 -1.75 -26.01
C ILE A 576 -2.03 -1.06 -26.09
N ALA A 577 -3.10 -1.71 -25.65
CA ALA A 577 -4.42 -1.10 -25.58
C ALA A 577 -4.37 0.21 -24.75
N PRO A 578 -5.15 1.24 -25.11
CA PRO A 578 -5.13 2.51 -24.41
C PRO A 578 -5.57 2.32 -22.94
N SER A 579 -4.78 2.83 -22.01
CA SER A 579 -5.13 2.80 -20.60
C SER A 579 -6.34 3.69 -20.31
N THR A 580 -7.19 3.26 -19.36
CA THR A 580 -8.38 4.00 -18.92
C THR A 580 -8.37 4.12 -17.40
N ASP A 581 -9.23 4.97 -16.83
CA ASP A 581 -9.38 5.08 -15.37
C ASP A 581 -9.85 3.79 -14.69
N ASP A 582 -10.47 2.85 -15.43
CA ASP A 582 -10.79 1.49 -14.94
C ASP A 582 -9.65 0.48 -15.13
N ASN A 583 -8.66 0.80 -15.99
CA ASN A 583 -7.44 0.02 -16.20
C ASN A 583 -6.22 0.96 -16.34
N PRO A 584 -5.79 1.63 -15.24
CA PRO A 584 -4.76 2.65 -15.28
C PRO A 584 -3.36 2.05 -15.15
N PHE A 585 -3.05 1.00 -15.89
CA PHE A 585 -1.78 0.28 -15.78
C PHE A 585 -0.91 0.52 -17.01
N PHE A 586 -0.55 1.79 -17.24
CA PHE A 586 0.20 2.22 -18.44
C PHE A 586 1.52 1.47 -18.64
N PHE A 587 2.28 1.23 -17.59
CA PHE A 587 3.60 0.59 -17.66
C PHE A 587 3.54 -0.94 -17.76
N TYR A 588 2.36 -1.55 -17.66
CA TYR A 588 2.18 -3.00 -17.73
C TYR A 588 1.74 -3.42 -19.13
N THR A 589 2.72 -3.67 -20.00
CA THR A 589 2.49 -4.10 -21.39
C THR A 589 2.60 -5.61 -21.58
N ALA A 590 3.26 -6.32 -20.66
CA ALA A 590 3.39 -7.76 -20.73
C ALA A 590 2.07 -8.48 -20.38
N ARG A 591 1.71 -9.50 -21.15
CA ARG A 591 0.56 -10.37 -20.88
C ARG A 591 0.95 -11.47 -19.90
N PHE A 592 0.10 -11.78 -18.93
CA PHE A 592 0.36 -12.86 -17.97
C PHE A 592 0.52 -14.23 -18.64
N GLY A 593 -0.25 -14.53 -19.70
CA GLY A 593 -0.21 -15.78 -20.43
C GLY A 593 1.13 -16.09 -21.09
N ASP A 594 1.79 -15.08 -21.64
CA ASP A 594 3.04 -15.25 -22.38
C ASP A 594 4.25 -15.52 -21.48
N ASN A 595 4.19 -15.12 -20.24
CA ASN A 595 5.29 -15.24 -19.28
C ASN A 595 5.32 -16.60 -18.54
N PHE A 596 4.24 -17.38 -18.54
CA PHE A 596 4.23 -18.70 -17.95
C PHE A 596 5.12 -19.74 -18.69
N ILE A 597 5.46 -19.47 -19.96
CA ILE A 597 6.13 -20.43 -20.84
C ILE A 597 7.61 -20.09 -21.07
N LYS A 598 8.03 -18.84 -20.81
CA LYS A 598 9.42 -18.41 -21.01
C LYS A 598 10.29 -18.69 -19.79
N PRO A 599 11.49 -19.25 -19.95
CA PRO A 599 12.40 -19.46 -18.82
C PRO A 599 12.79 -18.13 -18.19
N LEU A 600 12.91 -18.12 -16.86
CA LEU A 600 13.18 -16.94 -16.01
C LEU A 600 14.41 -16.11 -16.46
N ALA A 601 15.38 -16.74 -17.13
CA ALA A 601 16.61 -16.12 -17.61
C ALA A 601 16.46 -15.29 -18.90
N ALA A 602 15.31 -15.35 -19.56
CA ALA A 602 15.07 -14.68 -20.84
C ALA A 602 14.06 -13.51 -20.73
N ILE A 603 13.85 -12.98 -19.52
CA ILE A 603 12.84 -11.95 -19.27
C ILE A 603 13.50 -10.56 -19.39
N PRO A 604 13.10 -9.72 -20.35
CA PRO A 604 13.56 -8.34 -20.44
C PRO A 604 13.21 -7.54 -19.17
N ASN A 605 14.02 -6.56 -18.81
CA ASN A 605 13.89 -5.75 -17.59
C ASN A 605 12.47 -5.19 -17.34
N ASN A 606 11.72 -4.86 -18.39
CA ASN A 606 10.34 -4.35 -18.28
C ASN A 606 9.31 -5.39 -17.81
N ASN A 607 9.68 -6.66 -17.70
CA ASN A 607 8.80 -7.75 -17.28
C ASN A 607 9.01 -8.19 -15.82
N VAL A 608 9.94 -7.57 -15.10
CA VAL A 608 10.26 -7.93 -13.69
C VAL A 608 9.01 -7.88 -12.82
N ALA A 609 8.15 -6.87 -12.98
CA ALA A 609 6.92 -6.72 -12.22
C ALA A 609 5.94 -7.89 -12.43
N VAL A 610 5.71 -8.29 -13.68
CA VAL A 610 4.81 -9.40 -14.01
C VAL A 610 5.39 -10.72 -13.52
N THR A 611 6.68 -10.92 -13.71
CA THR A 611 7.38 -12.14 -13.24
C THR A 611 7.31 -12.25 -11.71
N LEU A 612 7.60 -11.17 -10.99
CA LEU A 612 7.49 -11.14 -9.54
C LEU A 612 6.05 -11.42 -9.07
N THR A 613 5.07 -10.84 -9.76
CA THR A 613 3.64 -11.11 -9.45
C THR A 613 3.30 -12.59 -9.64
N LEU A 614 3.76 -13.22 -10.73
CA LEU A 614 3.57 -14.65 -10.97
C LEU A 614 4.27 -15.50 -9.90
N LEU A 615 5.49 -15.17 -9.53
CA LEU A 615 6.22 -15.85 -8.45
C LEU A 615 5.48 -15.72 -7.11
N LEU A 616 4.94 -14.55 -6.80
CA LEU A 616 4.14 -14.33 -5.59
C LEU A 616 2.82 -15.10 -5.64
N ILE A 617 2.18 -15.25 -6.81
CA ILE A 617 0.99 -16.10 -6.97
C ILE A 617 1.35 -17.57 -6.69
N VAL A 618 2.42 -18.09 -7.29
CA VAL A 618 2.88 -19.47 -7.04
C VAL A 618 3.21 -19.66 -5.57
N PHE A 619 3.93 -18.74 -4.97
CA PHE A 619 4.25 -18.76 -3.54
C PHE A 619 2.99 -18.76 -2.67
N ALA A 620 2.00 -17.90 -2.97
CA ALA A 620 0.72 -17.84 -2.25
C ALA A 620 -0.09 -19.13 -2.41
N LEU A 621 -0.09 -19.76 -3.59
CA LEU A 621 -0.73 -21.04 -3.82
C LEU A 621 -0.05 -22.17 -3.03
N CYS A 622 1.28 -22.21 -3.00
CA CYS A 622 2.04 -23.16 -2.18
C CYS A 622 1.74 -22.95 -0.68
N ALA A 623 1.68 -21.71 -0.23
CA ALA A 623 1.32 -21.39 1.14
C ALA A 623 -0.13 -21.81 1.46
N CYS A 624 -1.09 -21.60 0.56
CA CYS A 624 -2.45 -22.12 0.70
C CYS A 624 -2.45 -23.65 0.79
N GLY A 625 -1.65 -24.32 -0.02
CA GLY A 625 -1.45 -25.78 0.04
C GLY A 625 -0.99 -26.22 1.44
N TYR A 626 0.02 -25.55 1.97
CA TYR A 626 0.61 -25.88 3.26
C TYR A 626 -0.30 -25.55 4.46
N PHE A 627 -0.89 -24.33 4.49
CA PHE A 627 -1.65 -23.85 5.63
C PHE A 627 -3.14 -24.21 5.61
N VAL A 628 -3.72 -24.55 4.47
CA VAL A 628 -5.15 -24.90 4.34
C VAL A 628 -5.32 -26.35 3.90
N ILE A 629 -4.77 -26.73 2.74
CA ILE A 629 -5.06 -28.04 2.12
C ILE A 629 -4.52 -29.19 2.99
N ILE A 630 -3.27 -29.12 3.45
CA ILE A 630 -2.68 -30.19 4.27
C ILE A 630 -3.40 -30.34 5.62
N PRO A 631 -3.66 -29.27 6.43
CA PRO A 631 -4.44 -29.41 7.65
C PRO A 631 -5.88 -29.86 7.38
N PHE A 632 -6.53 -29.35 6.34
CA PHE A 632 -7.86 -29.80 5.93
C PHE A 632 -7.88 -31.31 5.64
N ALA A 633 -6.94 -31.82 4.84
CA ALA A 633 -6.85 -33.24 4.53
C ALA A 633 -6.59 -34.13 5.76
N ARG A 634 -5.79 -33.63 6.74
CA ARG A 634 -5.58 -34.32 8.03
C ARG A 634 -6.85 -34.36 8.87
N LEU A 635 -7.56 -33.23 8.95
CA LEU A 635 -8.83 -33.11 9.67
C LEU A 635 -9.95 -33.93 9.01
N ALA A 636 -10.03 -33.98 7.70
CA ALA A 636 -10.99 -34.76 6.94
C ALA A 636 -10.88 -36.28 7.17
N ARG A 637 -9.74 -36.77 7.68
CA ARG A 637 -9.58 -38.16 8.15
C ARG A 637 -10.20 -38.42 9.52
N ARG A 638 -10.45 -37.35 10.31
CA ARG A 638 -10.96 -37.43 11.68
C ARG A 638 -12.38 -36.91 11.83
N MET A 639 -12.84 -36.06 10.91
CA MET A 639 -14.14 -35.39 10.95
C MET A 639 -14.84 -35.56 9.60
N PRO A 640 -16.18 -35.68 9.57
CA PRO A 640 -16.92 -35.77 8.30
C PRO A 640 -16.79 -34.47 7.51
N LEU A 641 -16.65 -34.59 6.20
CA LEU A 641 -16.52 -33.47 5.26
C LEU A 641 -17.70 -32.49 5.37
N SER A 642 -18.92 -32.99 5.62
CA SER A 642 -20.12 -32.18 5.83
C SER A 642 -20.02 -31.21 7.02
N THR A 643 -19.18 -31.52 8.00
CA THR A 643 -18.94 -30.67 9.19
C THR A 643 -17.76 -29.72 8.95
N LEU A 644 -16.72 -30.18 8.25
CA LEU A 644 -15.45 -29.45 8.08
C LEU A 644 -15.48 -28.48 6.88
N ALA A 645 -16.02 -28.88 5.73
CA ALA A 645 -15.98 -28.10 4.52
C ALA A 645 -16.74 -26.74 4.61
N PRO A 646 -17.96 -26.65 5.17
CA PRO A 646 -18.68 -25.38 5.20
C PRO A 646 -17.94 -24.25 5.95
N PRO A 647 -17.42 -24.43 7.19
CA PRO A 647 -16.69 -23.36 7.87
C PRO A 647 -15.41 -22.99 7.14
N VAL A 648 -14.64 -23.96 6.64
CA VAL A 648 -13.37 -23.66 5.93
C VAL A 648 -13.63 -22.86 4.67
N THR A 649 -14.59 -23.29 3.82
CA THR A 649 -14.93 -22.56 2.59
C THR A 649 -15.50 -21.16 2.89
N TYR A 650 -16.27 -21.01 3.95
CA TYR A 650 -16.81 -19.72 4.39
C TYR A 650 -15.69 -18.75 4.77
N PHE A 651 -14.73 -19.15 5.62
CA PHE A 651 -13.65 -18.28 6.05
C PHE A 651 -12.66 -17.99 4.93
N CYS A 652 -12.41 -18.94 4.03
CA CYS A 652 -11.63 -18.69 2.82
C CYS A 652 -12.33 -17.67 1.90
N ALA A 653 -13.64 -17.80 1.70
CA ALA A 653 -14.39 -16.91 0.84
C ALA A 653 -14.49 -15.47 1.42
N ILE A 654 -14.59 -15.30 2.75
CA ILE A 654 -14.49 -13.97 3.37
C ILE A 654 -13.13 -13.35 3.09
N GLY A 655 -12.04 -14.10 3.29
CA GLY A 655 -10.68 -13.60 3.03
C GLY A 655 -10.49 -13.14 1.59
N MET A 656 -10.93 -13.97 0.62
CA MET A 656 -10.89 -13.61 -0.79
C MET A 656 -11.74 -12.37 -1.10
N GLY A 657 -13.01 -12.37 -0.67
CA GLY A 657 -13.96 -11.31 -0.97
C GLY A 657 -13.56 -9.97 -0.38
N PHE A 658 -13.13 -9.96 0.88
CA PHE A 658 -12.70 -8.74 1.57
C PHE A 658 -11.54 -8.06 0.86
N MET A 659 -10.46 -8.81 0.60
CA MET A 659 -9.26 -8.27 -0.03
C MET A 659 -9.48 -7.81 -1.48
N LEU A 660 -10.25 -8.56 -2.28
CA LEU A 660 -10.55 -8.16 -3.66
C LEU A 660 -11.36 -6.86 -3.72
N ILE A 661 -12.31 -6.67 -2.80
CA ILE A 661 -13.09 -5.43 -2.70
C ILE A 661 -12.21 -4.27 -2.21
N GLU A 662 -11.40 -4.50 -1.16
CA GLU A 662 -10.51 -3.49 -0.61
C GLU A 662 -9.52 -2.99 -1.66
N ILE A 663 -8.81 -3.90 -2.36
CA ILE A 663 -7.82 -3.55 -3.39
C ILE A 663 -8.47 -2.82 -4.55
N SER A 664 -9.61 -3.30 -5.06
CA SER A 664 -10.28 -2.66 -6.19
C SER A 664 -10.82 -1.27 -5.85
N GLN A 665 -11.39 -1.08 -4.64
CA GLN A 665 -11.83 0.24 -4.20
C GLN A 665 -10.65 1.17 -3.92
N MET A 666 -9.55 0.65 -3.36
CA MET A 666 -8.33 1.42 -3.15
C MET A 666 -7.76 1.94 -4.48
N GLN A 667 -7.61 1.07 -5.48
CA GLN A 667 -7.12 1.45 -6.82
C GLN A 667 -8.00 2.53 -7.46
N ARG A 668 -9.32 2.35 -7.43
CA ARG A 668 -10.28 3.28 -8.04
C ARG A 668 -10.34 4.63 -7.32
N LEU A 669 -10.39 4.62 -6.00
CA LEU A 669 -10.47 5.85 -5.22
C LEU A 669 -9.13 6.58 -5.10
N MET A 670 -7.99 5.89 -5.27
CA MET A 670 -6.71 6.57 -5.43
C MET A 670 -6.69 7.48 -6.66
N VAL A 671 -7.27 7.03 -7.78
CA VAL A 671 -7.43 7.86 -8.99
C VAL A 671 -8.35 9.06 -8.69
N PHE A 672 -9.42 8.86 -7.95
CA PHE A 672 -10.40 9.90 -7.63
C PHE A 672 -9.88 10.93 -6.63
N LEU A 673 -9.24 10.50 -5.55
CA LEU A 673 -8.73 11.37 -4.49
C LEU A 673 -7.51 12.20 -4.94
N GLY A 674 -6.88 11.82 -6.06
CA GLY A 674 -5.81 12.58 -6.65
C GLY A 674 -4.46 12.48 -5.92
N HIS A 675 -4.43 11.92 -4.71
CA HIS A 675 -3.24 11.86 -3.88
C HIS A 675 -3.09 10.45 -3.29
N PRO A 676 -1.98 9.74 -3.55
CA PRO A 676 -1.85 8.34 -3.18
C PRO A 676 -1.96 8.11 -1.67
N VAL A 677 -1.48 9.05 -0.87
CA VAL A 677 -1.58 8.99 0.59
C VAL A 677 -3.03 9.09 1.06
N TYR A 678 -3.81 9.99 0.44
CA TYR A 678 -5.25 10.09 0.74
C TYR A 678 -5.99 8.83 0.31
N GLY A 679 -5.65 8.26 -0.85
CA GLY A 679 -6.21 7.00 -1.32
C GLY A 679 -6.02 5.89 -0.30
N LEU A 680 -4.78 5.66 0.15
CA LEU A 680 -4.48 4.66 1.17
C LEU A 680 -5.18 4.98 2.50
N ALA A 681 -4.94 6.20 3.03
CA ALA A 681 -5.43 6.58 4.35
C ALA A 681 -6.96 6.52 4.44
N VAL A 682 -7.65 7.17 3.50
CA VAL A 682 -9.12 7.27 3.52
C VAL A 682 -9.76 5.90 3.32
N VAL A 683 -9.29 5.13 2.33
CA VAL A 683 -9.90 3.83 2.01
C VAL A 683 -9.65 2.82 3.11
N LEU A 684 -8.38 2.63 3.48
CA LEU A 684 -8.00 1.62 4.47
C LEU A 684 -8.55 1.96 5.86
N PHE A 685 -8.42 3.23 6.29
CA PHE A 685 -8.99 3.69 7.55
C PHE A 685 -10.51 3.49 7.60
N THR A 686 -11.23 3.89 6.53
CA THR A 686 -12.68 3.75 6.49
C THR A 686 -13.11 2.29 6.51
N ILE A 687 -12.51 1.44 5.68
CA ILE A 687 -12.85 0.01 5.64
C ILE A 687 -12.58 -0.64 6.99
N LEU A 688 -11.41 -0.44 7.58
CA LEU A 688 -11.06 -1.07 8.86
C LEU A 688 -11.91 -0.54 10.01
N LEU A 689 -12.09 0.77 10.12
CA LEU A 689 -12.86 1.37 11.20
C LEU A 689 -14.34 0.94 11.15
N PHE A 690 -14.99 1.07 10.00
CA PHE A 690 -16.40 0.72 9.87
C PHE A 690 -16.63 -0.80 9.92
N SER A 691 -15.69 -1.62 9.44
CA SER A 691 -15.71 -3.07 9.68
C SER A 691 -15.59 -3.39 11.17
N GLY A 692 -14.73 -2.68 11.89
CA GLY A 692 -14.63 -2.78 13.35
C GLY A 692 -15.95 -2.45 14.04
N ILE A 693 -16.58 -1.33 13.69
CA ILE A 693 -17.88 -0.92 14.23
C ILE A 693 -18.95 -1.98 13.90
N GLY A 694 -19.01 -2.45 12.64
CA GLY A 694 -19.95 -3.48 12.20
C GLY A 694 -19.82 -4.77 13.01
N SER A 695 -18.59 -5.18 13.33
CA SER A 695 -18.30 -6.40 14.09
C SER A 695 -18.89 -6.38 15.51
N THR A 696 -19.01 -5.20 16.15
CA THR A 696 -19.60 -5.04 17.47
C THR A 696 -21.09 -5.39 17.52
N THR A 697 -21.77 -5.32 16.39
CA THR A 697 -23.22 -5.61 16.29
C THR A 697 -23.55 -7.10 16.31
N VAL A 698 -22.54 -7.96 16.22
CA VAL A 698 -22.69 -9.41 16.28
C VAL A 698 -22.46 -9.88 17.72
N GLY A 699 -23.53 -10.32 18.39
CA GLY A 699 -23.45 -10.86 19.75
C GLY A 699 -22.75 -12.23 19.80
N ALA A 700 -22.40 -12.64 21.02
CA ALA A 700 -21.80 -13.96 21.29
C ALA A 700 -22.80 -15.12 21.09
N ASP A 701 -24.10 -14.87 21.11
CA ASP A 701 -25.13 -15.87 20.97
C ASP A 701 -25.38 -16.28 19.52
N THR A 702 -25.91 -17.48 19.31
CA THR A 702 -26.33 -17.95 17.99
C THR A 702 -27.37 -17.01 17.39
N PRO A 703 -27.08 -16.34 16.26
CA PRO A 703 -27.97 -15.31 15.74
C PRO A 703 -29.29 -15.91 15.23
N ARG A 704 -30.41 -15.20 15.45
CA ARG A 704 -31.73 -15.55 14.93
C ARG A 704 -31.69 -15.63 13.40
N PRO A 705 -32.41 -16.56 12.75
CA PRO A 705 -32.38 -16.72 11.30
C PRO A 705 -32.68 -15.42 10.51
N GLY A 706 -33.70 -14.67 10.94
CA GLY A 706 -34.07 -13.40 10.32
C GLY A 706 -32.95 -12.33 10.39
N ALA A 707 -32.22 -12.29 11.51
CA ALA A 707 -31.11 -11.35 11.67
C ALA A 707 -29.92 -11.69 10.75
N VAL A 708 -29.67 -12.98 10.47
CA VAL A 708 -28.64 -13.40 9.51
C VAL A 708 -29.03 -13.00 8.09
N ILE A 709 -30.28 -13.27 7.71
CA ILE A 709 -30.79 -12.89 6.37
C ILE A 709 -30.73 -11.38 6.18
N ALA A 710 -31.16 -10.60 7.19
CA ALA A 710 -31.10 -9.14 7.11
C ALA A 710 -29.65 -8.61 6.92
N ARG A 711 -28.67 -9.17 7.64
CA ARG A 711 -27.25 -8.80 7.47
C ARG A 711 -26.71 -9.14 6.09
N VAL A 712 -27.09 -10.30 5.57
CA VAL A 712 -26.70 -10.77 4.26
C VAL A 712 -27.29 -9.88 3.17
N VAL A 713 -28.57 -9.57 3.23
CA VAL A 713 -29.24 -8.68 2.28
C VAL A 713 -28.62 -7.28 2.34
N ALA A 714 -28.38 -6.75 3.55
CA ALA A 714 -27.71 -5.47 3.73
C ALA A 714 -26.31 -5.45 3.09
N LEU A 715 -25.52 -6.52 3.28
CA LEU A 715 -24.19 -6.65 2.68
C LEU A 715 -24.26 -6.60 1.15
N LEU A 716 -25.07 -7.46 0.52
CA LEU A 716 -25.17 -7.50 -0.94
C LEU A 716 -25.70 -6.19 -1.51
N THR A 717 -26.72 -5.59 -0.87
CA THR A 717 -27.28 -4.31 -1.30
C THR A 717 -26.23 -3.20 -1.21
N THR A 718 -25.49 -3.08 -0.10
CA THR A 718 -24.49 -2.04 0.06
C THR A 718 -23.29 -2.23 -0.89
N LEU A 719 -22.86 -3.47 -1.13
CA LEU A 719 -21.84 -3.78 -2.13
C LEU A 719 -22.30 -3.47 -3.55
N ALA A 720 -23.53 -3.85 -3.92
CA ALA A 720 -24.08 -3.53 -5.23
C ALA A 720 -24.20 -2.02 -5.45
N VAL A 721 -24.74 -1.30 -4.46
CA VAL A 721 -24.86 0.17 -4.49
C VAL A 721 -23.47 0.82 -4.62
N ALA A 722 -22.49 0.40 -3.82
CA ALA A 722 -21.13 0.92 -3.91
C ALA A 722 -20.50 0.64 -5.29
N GLY A 723 -20.67 -0.57 -5.83
CA GLY A 723 -20.16 -0.93 -7.16
C GLY A 723 -20.74 -0.07 -8.28
N LEU A 724 -22.02 0.25 -8.22
CA LEU A 724 -22.72 1.10 -9.20
C LEU A 724 -22.40 2.59 -9.02
N LEU A 725 -22.40 3.06 -7.78
CA LEU A 725 -22.19 4.48 -7.48
C LEU A 725 -20.73 4.93 -7.63
N THR A 726 -19.75 4.07 -7.39
CA THR A 726 -18.33 4.47 -7.44
C THR A 726 -17.97 5.11 -8.80
N PRO A 727 -18.21 4.48 -9.97
CA PRO A 727 -17.85 5.10 -11.24
C PRO A 727 -18.64 6.38 -11.54
N MET A 728 -19.90 6.47 -11.12
CA MET A 728 -20.72 7.68 -11.29
C MET A 728 -20.18 8.82 -10.44
N LEU A 729 -19.88 8.54 -9.16
CA LEU A 729 -19.40 9.51 -8.20
C LEU A 729 -18.01 10.06 -8.60
N THR A 730 -17.11 9.16 -8.98
CA THR A 730 -15.74 9.54 -9.39
C THR A 730 -15.73 10.38 -10.66
N THR A 731 -16.73 10.23 -11.52
CA THR A 731 -16.89 11.06 -12.72
C THR A 731 -17.53 12.41 -12.39
N TRP A 732 -18.63 12.40 -11.60
CA TRP A 732 -19.40 13.59 -11.27
C TRP A 732 -18.62 14.56 -10.35
N ALA A 733 -18.01 14.04 -9.29
CA ALA A 733 -17.31 14.85 -8.31
C ALA A 733 -15.80 15.05 -8.61
N ARG A 734 -15.37 14.83 -9.84
CA ARG A 734 -13.98 14.95 -10.26
C ARG A 734 -13.42 16.36 -10.05
N SER A 735 -14.24 17.40 -10.27
CA SER A 735 -13.90 18.80 -10.10
C SER A 735 -14.16 19.34 -8.70
N GLU A 736 -14.61 18.50 -7.74
CA GLU A 736 -14.86 18.96 -6.38
C GLU A 736 -13.57 19.12 -5.57
N ALA A 737 -13.62 19.93 -4.52
CA ALA A 737 -12.51 20.10 -3.59
C ALA A 737 -12.09 18.77 -2.94
N THR A 738 -10.83 18.65 -2.57
CA THR A 738 -10.28 17.39 -1.99
C THR A 738 -11.05 16.94 -0.75
N ASP A 739 -11.44 17.86 0.12
CA ASP A 739 -12.22 17.57 1.33
C ASP A 739 -13.58 16.93 0.98
N MET A 740 -14.26 17.45 -0.04
CA MET A 740 -15.53 16.88 -0.51
C MET A 740 -15.31 15.50 -1.10
N ARG A 741 -14.26 15.29 -1.89
CA ARG A 741 -13.91 13.96 -2.44
C ARG A 741 -13.59 12.95 -1.34
N ILE A 742 -12.90 13.36 -0.27
CA ILE A 742 -12.66 12.53 0.92
C ILE A 742 -13.99 12.16 1.60
N LEU A 743 -14.85 13.15 1.86
CA LEU A 743 -16.16 12.92 2.49
C LEU A 743 -17.01 11.94 1.67
N LEU A 744 -17.10 12.15 0.36
CA LEU A 744 -17.86 11.28 -0.54
C LEU A 744 -17.29 9.85 -0.57
N SER A 745 -15.96 9.69 -0.52
CA SER A 745 -15.31 8.39 -0.45
C SER A 745 -15.64 7.65 0.86
N VAL A 746 -15.63 8.36 1.98
CA VAL A 746 -16.01 7.79 3.29
C VAL A 746 -17.48 7.37 3.29
N LEU A 747 -18.39 8.23 2.83
CA LEU A 747 -19.82 7.92 2.76
C LEU A 747 -20.12 6.73 1.84
N LEU A 748 -19.38 6.59 0.75
CA LEU A 748 -19.51 5.47 -0.18
C LEU A 748 -19.03 4.14 0.42
N LEU A 749 -17.88 4.18 1.14
CA LEU A 749 -17.24 2.97 1.67
C LEU A 749 -17.78 2.51 3.02
N ALA A 750 -18.27 3.41 3.85
CA ALA A 750 -18.68 3.09 5.23
C ALA A 750 -19.81 2.05 5.32
N PRO A 751 -20.90 2.10 4.52
CA PRO A 751 -21.95 1.10 4.59
C PRO A 751 -21.52 -0.32 4.21
N PRO A 752 -20.85 -0.57 3.05
CA PRO A 752 -20.37 -1.90 2.73
C PRO A 752 -19.31 -2.40 3.72
N ALA A 753 -18.37 -1.54 4.18
CA ALA A 753 -17.38 -1.90 5.18
C ALA A 753 -18.01 -2.35 6.50
N PHE A 754 -19.02 -1.61 6.98
CA PHE A 754 -19.79 -1.99 8.16
C PHE A 754 -20.42 -3.39 8.01
N CYS A 755 -21.02 -3.66 6.87
CA CYS A 755 -21.65 -4.96 6.60
C CYS A 755 -20.61 -6.09 6.44
N MET A 756 -19.47 -5.85 5.77
CA MET A 756 -18.38 -6.80 5.64
C MET A 756 -17.80 -7.18 7.01
N GLY A 757 -17.63 -6.19 7.90
CA GLY A 757 -17.10 -6.41 9.24
C GLY A 757 -17.97 -7.32 10.14
N MET A 758 -19.26 -7.45 9.85
CA MET A 758 -20.15 -8.38 10.56
C MET A 758 -19.87 -9.85 10.20
N MET A 759 -19.33 -10.15 9.01
CA MET A 759 -19.29 -11.50 8.46
C MET A 759 -18.34 -12.42 9.22
N PHE A 760 -17.17 -11.92 9.64
CA PHE A 760 -16.20 -12.72 10.37
C PHE A 760 -16.72 -13.16 11.77
N PRO A 761 -17.19 -12.24 12.65
CA PRO A 761 -17.80 -12.64 13.93
C PRO A 761 -19.07 -13.48 13.76
N LEU A 762 -19.84 -13.27 12.68
CA LEU A 762 -20.99 -14.07 12.33
C LEU A 762 -20.61 -15.54 12.09
N GLY A 763 -19.53 -15.78 11.33
CA GLY A 763 -18.96 -17.11 11.12
C GLY A 763 -18.55 -17.75 12.44
N LEU A 764 -17.81 -17.03 13.29
CA LEU A 764 -17.40 -17.51 14.61
C LEU A 764 -18.62 -17.89 15.48
N SER A 765 -19.70 -17.13 15.44
CA SER A 765 -20.93 -17.43 16.21
C SER A 765 -21.71 -18.64 15.67
N ILE A 766 -21.71 -18.86 14.36
CA ILE A 766 -22.40 -20.00 13.71
C ILE A 766 -21.69 -21.31 14.04
N TRP A 767 -20.35 -21.36 13.99
CA TRP A 767 -19.54 -22.56 14.22
C TRP A 767 -18.90 -22.61 15.60
N ARG A 768 -19.43 -21.92 16.60
CA ARG A 768 -18.95 -21.82 17.98
C ARG A 768 -18.75 -23.17 18.69
N ARG A 769 -19.43 -24.23 18.27
CA ARG A 769 -19.30 -25.57 18.86
C ARG A 769 -17.95 -26.23 18.61
N HIS A 770 -17.17 -25.73 17.66
CA HIS A 770 -15.86 -26.26 17.27
C HIS A 770 -14.73 -25.27 17.59
N THR A 771 -14.63 -24.90 18.88
CA THR A 771 -13.65 -23.89 19.35
C THR A 771 -12.19 -24.27 19.03
N GLU A 772 -11.88 -25.55 18.98
CA GLU A 772 -10.57 -26.09 18.59
C GLU A 772 -10.17 -25.76 17.15
N LEU A 773 -11.14 -25.58 16.23
CA LEU A 773 -10.88 -25.23 14.86
C LEU A 773 -10.68 -23.71 14.62
N LEU A 774 -11.05 -22.87 15.59
CA LEU A 774 -11.04 -21.41 15.38
C LEU A 774 -9.68 -20.84 14.95
N PRO A 775 -8.52 -21.24 15.52
CA PRO A 775 -7.23 -20.76 15.05
C PRO A 775 -6.91 -21.24 13.62
N PHE A 776 -7.32 -22.45 13.24
CA PHE A 776 -7.19 -22.95 11.87
C PHE A 776 -8.08 -22.16 10.90
N LEU A 777 -9.33 -21.86 11.26
CA LEU A 777 -10.23 -21.05 10.43
C LEU A 777 -9.72 -19.62 10.25
N TRP A 778 -9.10 -19.05 11.30
CA TRP A 778 -8.40 -17.76 11.22
C TRP A 778 -7.22 -17.83 10.24
N SER A 779 -6.40 -18.88 10.34
CA SER A 779 -5.30 -19.14 9.42
C SER A 779 -5.77 -19.28 7.96
N ALA A 780 -6.86 -20.02 7.74
CA ALA A 780 -7.45 -20.18 6.40
C ALA A 780 -7.94 -18.85 5.82
N ASN A 781 -8.57 -18.00 6.61
CA ASN A 781 -8.96 -16.66 6.21
C ASN A 781 -7.74 -15.80 5.85
N GLY A 782 -6.72 -15.77 6.70
CA GLY A 782 -5.51 -14.97 6.50
C GLY A 782 -4.74 -15.36 5.24
N ILE A 783 -4.53 -16.66 5.00
CA ILE A 783 -3.76 -17.10 3.82
C ILE A 783 -4.52 -16.89 2.50
N THR A 784 -5.84 -17.04 2.52
CA THR A 784 -6.65 -16.74 1.33
C THR A 784 -6.77 -15.24 1.08
N SER A 785 -6.72 -14.41 2.12
CA SER A 785 -6.55 -12.96 1.98
C SER A 785 -5.22 -12.60 1.33
N MET A 786 -4.11 -13.29 1.71
CA MET A 786 -2.82 -13.14 1.04
C MET A 786 -2.91 -13.52 -0.44
N LEU A 787 -3.50 -14.66 -0.78
CA LEU A 787 -3.70 -15.06 -2.17
C LEU A 787 -4.55 -14.04 -2.94
N ALA A 788 -5.62 -13.55 -2.33
CA ALA A 788 -6.51 -12.55 -2.92
C ALA A 788 -5.80 -11.22 -3.18
N SER A 789 -4.86 -10.81 -2.31
CA SER A 789 -4.11 -9.56 -2.51
C SER A 789 -3.26 -9.62 -3.78
N VAL A 790 -2.59 -10.74 -4.02
CA VAL A 790 -1.77 -10.93 -5.24
C VAL A 790 -2.65 -11.11 -6.48
N LEU A 791 -3.67 -11.98 -6.38
CA LEU A 791 -4.60 -12.22 -7.48
C LEU A 791 -5.39 -10.96 -7.86
N GLY A 792 -5.81 -10.16 -6.88
CA GLY A 792 -6.57 -8.94 -7.11
C GLY A 792 -5.81 -7.94 -7.98
N MET A 793 -4.50 -7.83 -7.79
CA MET A 793 -3.65 -7.02 -8.63
C MET A 793 -3.54 -7.59 -10.06
N ALA A 794 -3.22 -8.88 -10.20
CA ALA A 794 -3.11 -9.53 -11.51
C ALA A 794 -4.43 -9.44 -12.30
N LEU A 795 -5.56 -9.66 -11.62
CA LEU A 795 -6.91 -9.54 -12.22
C LEU A 795 -7.24 -8.10 -12.62
N SER A 796 -6.83 -7.11 -11.82
CA SER A 796 -7.06 -5.70 -12.14
C SER A 796 -6.27 -5.27 -13.38
N ILE A 797 -5.02 -5.73 -13.51
CA ILE A 797 -4.18 -5.45 -14.69
C ILE A 797 -4.77 -6.10 -15.95
N GLU A 798 -5.18 -7.37 -15.87
CA GLU A 798 -5.63 -8.12 -17.04
C GLU A 798 -7.08 -7.79 -17.44
N PHE A 799 -7.97 -7.64 -16.45
CA PHE A 799 -9.42 -7.53 -16.70
C PHE A 799 -10.04 -6.19 -16.33
N GLY A 800 -9.30 -5.33 -15.61
CA GLY A 800 -9.78 -4.07 -15.07
C GLY A 800 -10.32 -4.15 -13.64
N ILE A 801 -10.37 -3.00 -12.99
CA ILE A 801 -10.73 -2.85 -11.57
C ILE A 801 -12.19 -3.24 -11.32
N ALA A 802 -13.11 -2.91 -12.25
CA ALA A 802 -14.54 -3.20 -12.10
C ALA A 802 -14.81 -4.71 -12.03
N LYS A 803 -14.13 -5.52 -12.85
CA LYS A 803 -14.32 -6.98 -12.84
C LYS A 803 -13.72 -7.63 -11.60
N THR A 804 -12.58 -7.10 -11.11
CA THR A 804 -11.98 -7.55 -9.85
C THR A 804 -12.90 -7.30 -8.66
N TYR A 805 -13.55 -6.14 -8.61
CA TYR A 805 -14.58 -5.83 -7.62
C TYR A 805 -15.76 -6.81 -7.68
N ALA A 806 -16.28 -7.05 -8.88
CA ALA A 806 -17.40 -7.97 -9.08
C ALA A 806 -17.09 -9.40 -8.63
N LEU A 807 -15.85 -9.86 -8.85
CA LEU A 807 -15.37 -11.16 -8.35
C LEU A 807 -15.35 -11.18 -6.81
N GLY A 808 -14.91 -10.11 -6.16
CA GLY A 808 -14.94 -9.96 -4.70
C GLY A 808 -16.38 -10.08 -4.15
N VAL A 809 -17.36 -9.44 -4.80
CA VAL A 809 -18.78 -9.59 -4.46
C VAL A 809 -19.23 -11.04 -4.65
N GLY A 810 -18.77 -11.73 -5.70
CA GLY A 810 -19.04 -13.14 -5.96
C GLY A 810 -18.64 -14.06 -4.80
N PHE A 811 -17.49 -13.82 -4.17
CA PHE A 811 -17.06 -14.58 -2.99
C PHE A 811 -18.00 -14.37 -1.77
N TYR A 812 -18.56 -13.18 -1.59
CA TYR A 812 -19.58 -12.97 -0.56
C TYR A 812 -20.91 -13.69 -0.90
N VAL A 813 -21.27 -13.81 -2.18
CA VAL A 813 -22.42 -14.66 -2.60
C VAL A 813 -22.14 -16.13 -2.23
N VAL A 814 -20.92 -16.63 -2.40
CA VAL A 814 -20.53 -17.98 -1.95
C VAL A 814 -20.68 -18.13 -0.44
N CYS A 815 -20.23 -17.15 0.37
CA CYS A 815 -20.43 -17.16 1.82
C CYS A 815 -21.91 -17.33 2.20
N ILE A 816 -22.79 -16.63 1.49
CA ILE A 816 -24.23 -16.68 1.71
C ILE A 816 -24.81 -18.05 1.36
N ALA A 817 -24.44 -18.58 0.21
CA ALA A 817 -24.85 -19.92 -0.22
C ALA A 817 -24.49 -20.98 0.83
N ILE A 818 -23.28 -20.91 1.39
CA ILE A 818 -22.83 -21.81 2.44
C ILE A 818 -23.70 -21.71 3.72
N ILE A 819 -24.02 -20.47 4.15
CA ILE A 819 -24.90 -20.26 5.33
C ILE A 819 -26.29 -20.88 5.08
N VAL A 820 -26.86 -20.64 3.89
CA VAL A 820 -28.19 -21.14 3.54
C VAL A 820 -28.20 -22.68 3.49
N VAL A 821 -27.26 -23.29 2.76
CA VAL A 821 -27.14 -24.75 2.62
C VAL A 821 -26.89 -25.43 3.98
N SER A 822 -25.99 -24.89 4.80
CA SER A 822 -25.69 -25.44 6.13
C SER A 822 -26.89 -25.40 7.08
N ARG A 823 -27.82 -24.46 6.89
CA ARG A 823 -29.06 -24.37 7.67
C ARG A 823 -30.15 -25.29 7.13
N GLN A 824 -30.30 -25.40 5.83
CA GLN A 824 -31.28 -26.33 5.23
C GLN A 824 -30.97 -27.79 5.60
N ALA A 825 -29.68 -28.18 5.66
CA ALA A 825 -29.28 -29.51 6.10
C ALA A 825 -29.71 -29.80 7.57
N LYS A 826 -29.71 -28.81 8.45
CA LYS A 826 -30.26 -28.94 9.81
C LYS A 826 -31.80 -29.01 9.85
N TRP A 827 -32.47 -28.33 8.91
CA TRP A 827 -33.93 -28.32 8.83
C TRP A 827 -34.52 -29.61 8.23
N MET A 828 -33.76 -30.26 7.33
CA MET A 828 -34.18 -31.54 6.70
C MET A 828 -33.85 -32.77 7.56
N GLY A 829 -33.54 -32.60 8.84
CA GLY A 829 -33.44 -33.73 9.77
C GLY A 829 -32.32 -34.71 9.50
N VAL A 830 -31.30 -34.33 8.72
CA VAL A 830 -30.06 -35.10 8.66
C VAL A 830 -29.42 -35.01 10.03
N SER A 831 -29.69 -36.03 10.86
CA SER A 831 -29.12 -36.17 12.20
C SER A 831 -27.61 -36.18 12.10
N VAL A 832 -26.99 -35.05 12.35
CA VAL A 832 -25.56 -35.00 12.68
C VAL A 832 -25.44 -35.81 13.95
N ALA A 833 -24.74 -36.93 13.90
CA ALA A 833 -24.53 -37.85 14.99
C ALA A 833 -24.35 -37.08 16.30
N ARG A 834 -25.20 -37.39 17.32
CA ARG A 834 -25.04 -36.83 18.67
C ARG A 834 -23.63 -37.16 19.13
N PRO A 835 -22.90 -36.21 19.69
CA PRO A 835 -21.70 -36.57 20.44
C PRO A 835 -22.07 -37.64 21.45
N VAL A 836 -21.28 -38.67 21.53
CA VAL A 836 -21.39 -39.66 22.62
C VAL A 836 -21.43 -38.88 23.93
N GLU A 837 -22.57 -38.98 24.65
CA GLU A 837 -22.69 -38.43 25.97
C GLU A 837 -21.60 -39.10 26.81
N GLU A 838 -20.64 -38.36 27.31
CA GLU A 838 -19.81 -38.80 28.42
C GLU A 838 -20.74 -39.26 29.57
N PRO A 839 -20.52 -40.41 30.14
CA PRO A 839 -21.36 -40.89 31.27
C PRO A 839 -21.29 -39.84 32.38
N ALA A 840 -22.48 -39.34 32.73
CA ALA A 840 -22.66 -38.37 33.78
C ALA A 840 -21.98 -38.89 35.07
N LEU A 841 -20.93 -38.20 35.50
CA LEU A 841 -20.39 -38.36 36.86
C LEU A 841 -21.52 -38.08 37.83
N GLN A 842 -22.02 -39.15 38.45
CA GLN A 842 -23.02 -39.11 39.50
C GLN A 842 -22.54 -38.16 40.61
N ARG A 843 -23.27 -37.10 40.86
CA ARG A 843 -23.11 -36.28 42.06
C ARG A 843 -23.42 -37.15 43.27
N PRO A 844 -22.58 -37.20 44.31
CA PRO A 844 -22.92 -37.92 45.53
C PRO A 844 -24.11 -37.24 46.21
N HIS A 845 -25.13 -38.04 46.48
CA HIS A 845 -26.28 -37.65 47.29
C HIS A 845 -25.86 -37.20 48.70
N ASN A 846 -26.39 -36.05 49.14
CA ASN A 846 -26.37 -35.63 50.53
C ASN A 846 -26.90 -36.72 51.46
N VAL A 847 -26.06 -37.16 52.33
CA VAL A 847 -26.52 -37.84 53.60
C VAL A 847 -26.05 -36.99 54.79
N ALA A 848 -26.99 -36.51 55.47
CA ALA A 848 -26.82 -35.71 56.71
C ALA A 848 -26.35 -36.57 57.88
N SER A 849 -25.53 -35.95 58.74
CA SER A 849 -25.34 -36.11 60.17
C SER A 849 -24.95 -37.49 60.72
N ALA A 850 -23.74 -37.59 61.27
CA ALA A 850 -23.43 -37.95 62.63
C ALA A 850 -21.92 -37.95 62.85
N ALA A 851 -21.44 -37.14 63.74
CA ALA A 851 -20.08 -37.18 64.26
C ALA A 851 -19.89 -38.41 65.19
N PRO A 852 -18.69 -39.00 65.22
CA PRO A 852 -17.98 -38.96 66.49
C PRO A 852 -16.48 -38.66 66.36
N SER A 853 -16.01 -38.00 67.39
CA SER A 853 -14.66 -37.65 67.74
C SER A 853 -13.71 -38.85 67.85
N ILE A 854 -12.51 -38.79 67.27
CA ILE A 854 -11.34 -39.62 67.66
C ILE A 854 -10.06 -38.78 67.53
N GLN A 855 -9.23 -38.87 68.56
CA GLN A 855 -7.98 -38.18 68.84
C GLN A 855 -6.81 -38.62 67.95
N PRO A 856 -5.69 -37.85 67.90
CA PRO A 856 -4.57 -38.02 66.98
C PRO A 856 -3.61 -39.13 67.40
N ALA A 857 -3.22 -39.97 66.52
CA ALA A 857 -2.12 -40.94 66.70
C ALA A 857 -0.84 -40.45 65.99
N GLN A 858 0.23 -40.44 66.69
CA GLN A 858 1.62 -40.19 66.30
C GLN A 858 2.07 -41.13 65.17
N ILE A 859 2.79 -40.66 64.27
CA ILE A 859 3.61 -41.48 63.34
C ILE A 859 5.05 -40.95 63.37
N GLU A 860 5.92 -41.89 63.73
CA GLU A 860 7.35 -41.78 63.91
C GLU A 860 8.06 -41.46 62.58
N LEU A 861 9.12 -40.63 62.70
CA LEU A 861 10.18 -40.45 61.72
C LEU A 861 11.02 -41.75 61.68
N VAL A 862 11.23 -42.30 60.48
CA VAL A 862 12.34 -43.17 60.22
C VAL A 862 13.25 -42.49 59.17
N ALA A 863 14.41 -42.09 59.65
CA ALA A 863 15.53 -41.61 58.83
C ALA A 863 16.21 -42.84 58.23
N ILE A 864 16.53 -42.77 56.94
CA ILE A 864 17.54 -43.62 56.30
C ILE A 864 18.56 -42.80 55.63
N GLU A 865 19.80 -43.07 55.94
CA GLU A 865 21.07 -42.39 55.66
C GLU A 865 21.49 -42.34 54.23
N ALA A 866 22.31 -41.34 53.94
CA ALA A 866 23.10 -41.12 52.75
C ALA A 866 24.19 -42.18 52.58
N THR A 867 24.47 -42.51 51.32
CA THR A 867 25.83 -42.94 50.92
C THR A 867 26.15 -42.52 49.49
N LYS A 868 27.14 -41.62 49.45
CA LYS A 868 28.33 -41.51 48.52
C LYS A 868 28.19 -41.61 47.02
N SER A 869 28.63 -40.50 46.43
CA SER A 869 29.23 -40.43 45.11
C SER A 869 30.53 -41.24 44.98
N PRO A 870 31.03 -41.51 43.75
CA PRO A 870 32.29 -40.94 43.35
C PRO A 870 32.35 -40.32 41.93
N GLU A 871 33.08 -39.25 41.84
CA GLU A 871 33.79 -38.72 40.69
C GLU A 871 35.07 -39.55 40.36
N PRO A 872 35.91 -39.13 39.36
CA PRO A 872 35.78 -38.97 37.90
C PRO A 872 36.89 -39.79 37.16
N ALA A 873 36.81 -39.83 35.79
CA ALA A 873 38.01 -39.99 34.94
C ALA A 873 37.62 -39.71 33.48
N VAL A 874 38.10 -38.65 32.88
CA VAL A 874 39.28 -38.50 31.99
C VAL A 874 39.20 -39.40 30.74
N LEU A 875 39.06 -38.81 29.59
CA LEU A 875 40.03 -38.93 28.50
C LEU A 875 39.68 -37.98 27.33
N ALA A 876 40.70 -37.16 27.04
CA ALA A 876 40.86 -36.30 25.86
C ALA A 876 41.29 -37.13 24.62
N ARG A 877 41.29 -36.41 23.49
CA ARG A 877 41.82 -36.67 22.13
C ARG A 877 40.70 -36.91 21.13
N THR A 878 40.64 -36.26 20.01
CA THR A 878 41.72 -35.78 19.10
C THR A 878 41.12 -34.67 18.23
N ALA A 879 41.89 -33.61 18.03
CA ALA A 879 41.84 -32.71 16.91
C ALA A 879 42.56 -33.37 15.72
N GLU A 880 42.08 -33.06 14.49
CA GLU A 880 42.87 -32.81 13.27
C GLU A 880 41.90 -32.86 12.08
N VAL A 881 41.79 -31.73 11.40
CA VAL A 881 42.41 -31.34 10.10
C VAL A 881 41.60 -31.85 8.92
N ILE A 882 41.16 -30.96 8.08
CA ILE A 882 41.50 -30.71 6.68
C ILE A 882 40.57 -29.63 6.11
N GLU A 883 41.18 -28.54 5.63
CA GLU A 883 41.01 -27.56 4.53
C GLU A 883 39.67 -27.10 4.12
#